data_0c424c62366034e33a7803b1663ae412
#
_entry.id   0c424c62366034e33a7803b1663ae412
#
_cell.length_a   1.000
_cell.length_b   1.000
_cell.length_c   1.000
_cell.angle_alpha   90.00
_cell.angle_beta   90.00
_cell.angle_gamma   90.00
#
_symmetry.space_group_name_H-M   'P 1'
#
loop_
_entity.id
_entity.type
_entity.pdbx_description
1 polymer ?
#
loop_
_entity_poly.entity_id
_entity_poly.type
_entity_poly.pdbx_seq_one_letter_code
_entity_poly.pdbx_strand_id
1 'polypeptide(L)'
;MNDSLPPPRRPIRELPDELISQIAAGEVVERPASVVRELVDNALDAGATQVTVRLLAGGVRLISVEDDGSGILPDELPIALKRHATSKIGSLADLESVGTMGFRGEALAAINSIADCALLSRATGQNHAYLLEGQTGELKPVARSVGTTVEVKELFFSTPARRKFLKTDATELAHCVEAVRRHALARPDVGFAIWHEGKLVEQWRRCGDAGSLPALEQRLADVLGSDFVARSVWVDFSSAAAPGRPDYAPVIKVWGRAGIPDAARARSDQQFCYVNGRFVRDKVITHGARSAYEDVLHGQRQPVYALYVEIDPTRVDVNVHPTKIEVRFRDSREVHQAVRHAVEGALAAPRAGQVAPGVGDTPTSPATSHAQLSLGASVPPTAFYSSNQPLALVPHKQAAMYFESPIGHRVSDLGALWHKAPDTSLGSAEASNAIPLTTQPQNLDEFSTGQARHVPSDTTTPDQRPPSPLPSGEWPLGRALAQLKGVYILAENEQGLVVVDMHAAHERIVYERLKAQWAAAQAKVAAPEETAQHSPRLSSQPLLIPATFAATPLEVATAEANADTLQLLGLDITPFSGKTLAVRAVPTTLAQGDAVELARSVLAELSQHEASTVIQRAHNELLGTMACHGAVRANRRLSIEEMNALLRQMEATERSDQCNHGRPTWRQISLRELDTLFMRGR
;
A
#
# COMPACT_ATOMS: atom_id res chain seq x y z
N MET A 1 5.08 -41.13 -54.31
CA MET A 1 4.39 -41.40 -53.05
C MET A 1 5.38 -42.12 -52.12
N ASN A 2 6.04 -41.40 -51.23
CA ASN A 2 6.91 -42.04 -50.22
C ASN A 2 6.02 -42.47 -49.07
N ASP A 3 5.74 -43.74 -49.00
CA ASP A 3 5.15 -44.40 -47.81
C ASP A 3 6.24 -44.49 -46.76
N SER A 4 6.35 -43.43 -45.90
CA SER A 4 7.11 -43.52 -44.68
C SER A 4 6.29 -44.32 -43.64
N LEU A 5 6.68 -45.58 -43.43
CA LEU A 5 6.14 -46.40 -42.34
C LEU A 5 6.19 -45.63 -41.01
N PRO A 6 5.13 -45.66 -40.18
CA PRO A 6 5.16 -45.01 -38.91
C PRO A 6 6.31 -45.54 -38.07
N PRO A 7 7.00 -44.70 -37.27
CA PRO A 7 8.12 -45.15 -36.45
C PRO A 7 7.68 -46.25 -35.52
N PRO A 8 8.51 -47.28 -35.28
CA PRO A 8 8.15 -48.41 -34.44
C PRO A 8 7.78 -47.96 -33.02
N ARG A 9 6.68 -48.47 -32.47
CA ARG A 9 6.20 -48.15 -31.12
C ARG A 9 7.29 -48.51 -30.11
N ARG A 10 7.70 -47.53 -29.30
CA ARG A 10 8.64 -47.76 -28.17
C ARG A 10 7.90 -48.50 -27.05
N PRO A 11 8.46 -49.59 -26.49
CA PRO A 11 7.85 -50.26 -25.35
C PRO A 11 7.86 -49.40 -24.10
N ILE A 12 6.84 -49.55 -23.26
CA ILE A 12 6.83 -48.93 -21.91
C ILE A 12 7.89 -49.67 -21.07
N ARG A 13 8.75 -48.92 -20.40
CA ARG A 13 9.82 -49.42 -19.50
C ARG A 13 9.82 -48.63 -18.22
N GLU A 14 10.16 -49.30 -17.11
CA GLU A 14 10.51 -48.59 -15.87
C GLU A 14 11.79 -47.79 -16.09
N LEU A 15 11.80 -46.57 -15.55
CA LEU A 15 12.96 -45.69 -15.61
C LEU A 15 13.92 -46.07 -14.45
N PRO A 16 15.24 -45.91 -14.64
CA PRO A 16 16.20 -46.00 -13.54
C PRO A 16 15.90 -45.01 -12.43
N ASP A 17 16.10 -45.39 -11.17
CA ASP A 17 15.83 -44.55 -9.99
C ASP A 17 16.52 -43.17 -10.05
N GLU A 18 17.73 -43.14 -10.60
CA GLU A 18 18.47 -41.88 -10.80
C GLU A 18 17.74 -40.93 -11.76
N LEU A 19 17.23 -41.45 -12.89
CA LEU A 19 16.49 -40.66 -13.85
C LEU A 19 15.12 -40.20 -13.28
N ILE A 20 14.45 -41.07 -12.52
CA ILE A 20 13.24 -40.71 -11.79
C ILE A 20 13.53 -39.57 -10.81
N SER A 21 14.70 -39.63 -10.11
CA SER A 21 15.15 -38.58 -9.18
C SER A 21 15.38 -37.26 -9.87
N GLN A 22 16.04 -37.26 -11.02
CA GLN A 22 16.32 -36.07 -11.81
C GLN A 22 15.07 -35.45 -12.41
N ILE A 23 14.08 -36.27 -12.83
CA ILE A 23 12.78 -35.78 -13.31
C ILE A 23 12.01 -35.11 -12.17
N ALA A 24 11.88 -35.80 -11.02
CA ALA A 24 11.19 -35.27 -9.83
C ALA A 24 11.89 -34.03 -9.29
N ALA A 25 13.24 -34.01 -9.24
CA ALA A 25 14.00 -32.81 -8.89
C ALA A 25 13.67 -31.63 -9.79
N GLY A 26 13.30 -31.95 -11.02
CA GLY A 26 12.88 -30.94 -11.98
C GLY A 26 11.60 -30.23 -11.69
N GLU A 27 10.72 -30.83 -10.96
CA GLU A 27 9.43 -30.24 -10.53
C GLU A 27 9.63 -29.40 -9.23
N VAL A 28 10.59 -29.77 -8.40
CA VAL A 28 10.86 -29.12 -7.10
C VAL A 28 11.87 -27.97 -7.23
N VAL A 29 12.93 -28.15 -8.02
CA VAL A 29 14.03 -27.20 -8.16
C VAL A 29 14.09 -26.64 -9.57
N GLU A 30 13.58 -25.43 -9.75
CA GLU A 30 13.60 -24.70 -11.03
C GLU A 30 14.85 -23.82 -11.17
N ARG A 31 15.34 -23.26 -10.06
CA ARG A 31 16.44 -22.29 -10.01
C ARG A 31 17.13 -22.26 -8.63
N PRO A 32 18.26 -21.55 -8.47
CA PRO A 32 18.95 -21.41 -7.18
C PRO A 32 18.06 -20.92 -6.03
N ALA A 33 17.16 -19.97 -6.29
CA ALA A 33 16.22 -19.46 -5.30
C ALA A 33 15.27 -20.53 -4.74
N SER A 34 14.93 -21.57 -5.52
CA SER A 34 14.12 -22.69 -5.03
C SER A 34 14.88 -23.51 -3.98
N VAL A 35 16.19 -23.74 -4.21
CA VAL A 35 17.08 -24.41 -3.23
C VAL A 35 17.20 -23.58 -1.95
N VAL A 36 17.51 -22.27 -2.09
CA VAL A 36 17.62 -21.36 -0.95
C VAL A 36 16.34 -21.40 -0.11
N ARG A 37 15.17 -21.32 -0.75
CA ARG A 37 13.88 -21.36 -0.05
C ARG A 37 13.71 -22.65 0.76
N GLU A 38 13.88 -23.82 0.14
CA GLU A 38 13.70 -25.10 0.83
C GLU A 38 14.71 -25.28 1.99
N LEU A 39 15.95 -24.81 1.83
CA LEU A 39 16.94 -24.88 2.89
C LEU A 39 16.65 -23.89 4.04
N VAL A 40 16.18 -22.69 3.74
CA VAL A 40 15.75 -21.73 4.75
C VAL A 40 14.47 -22.22 5.47
N ASP A 41 13.49 -22.81 4.74
CA ASP A 41 12.33 -23.48 5.35
C ASP A 41 12.79 -24.55 6.37
N ASN A 42 13.78 -25.36 6.02
CA ASN A 42 14.33 -26.39 6.91
C ASN A 42 15.02 -25.79 8.14
N ALA A 43 15.78 -24.71 7.96
CA ALA A 43 16.44 -24.01 9.07
C ALA A 43 15.39 -23.42 10.06
N LEU A 44 14.34 -22.82 9.55
CA LEU A 44 13.25 -22.27 10.37
C LEU A 44 12.47 -23.36 11.11
N ASP A 45 12.20 -24.50 10.45
CA ASP A 45 11.56 -25.65 11.07
C ASP A 45 12.45 -26.31 12.15
N ALA A 46 13.80 -26.19 12.04
CA ALA A 46 14.75 -26.61 13.07
C ALA A 46 14.87 -25.63 14.25
N GLY A 47 14.06 -24.55 14.26
CA GLY A 47 14.08 -23.56 15.31
C GLY A 47 15.28 -22.61 15.29
N ALA A 48 15.84 -22.35 14.12
CA ALA A 48 16.96 -21.43 13.98
C ALA A 48 16.60 -20.00 14.41
N THR A 49 17.54 -19.34 15.09
CA THR A 49 17.47 -17.91 15.45
C THR A 49 18.35 -17.05 14.54
N GLN A 50 19.27 -17.66 13.84
CA GLN A 50 20.16 -17.02 12.86
C GLN A 50 20.32 -17.91 11.64
N VAL A 51 20.09 -17.36 10.44
CA VAL A 51 20.31 -18.04 9.16
C VAL A 51 21.27 -17.22 8.31
N THR A 52 22.34 -17.86 7.82
CA THR A 52 23.32 -17.25 6.92
C THR A 52 23.32 -17.97 5.59
N VAL A 53 23.11 -17.22 4.51
CA VAL A 53 23.12 -17.72 3.13
C VAL A 53 24.37 -17.19 2.41
N ARG A 54 25.21 -18.08 1.86
CA ARG A 54 26.38 -17.72 1.06
C ARG A 54 26.21 -18.24 -0.37
N LEU A 55 26.44 -17.37 -1.33
CA LEU A 55 26.21 -17.64 -2.75
C LEU A 55 27.45 -17.32 -3.56
N LEU A 56 27.76 -18.18 -4.56
CA LEU A 56 28.74 -17.90 -5.61
C LEU A 56 28.05 -18.06 -6.98
N ALA A 57 28.36 -17.18 -7.94
CA ALA A 57 27.77 -17.16 -9.27
C ALA A 57 26.22 -17.18 -9.21
N GLY A 58 25.63 -16.28 -8.41
CA GLY A 58 24.17 -16.21 -8.24
C GLY A 58 23.53 -17.45 -7.60
N GLY A 59 24.34 -18.34 -6.99
CA GLY A 59 23.91 -19.62 -6.41
C GLY A 59 24.09 -20.82 -7.35
N VAL A 60 24.63 -20.64 -8.54
CA VAL A 60 24.87 -21.75 -9.49
C VAL A 60 26.08 -22.57 -9.09
N ARG A 61 27.19 -21.91 -8.67
CA ARG A 61 28.42 -22.58 -8.22
C ARG A 61 28.37 -23.04 -6.78
N LEU A 62 27.77 -22.25 -5.91
CA LEU A 62 27.62 -22.57 -4.50
C LEU A 62 26.38 -21.91 -3.92
N ILE A 63 25.61 -22.71 -3.20
CA ILE A 63 24.64 -22.28 -2.22
C ILE A 63 25.04 -22.92 -0.91
N SER A 64 25.33 -22.12 0.12
CA SER A 64 25.56 -22.59 1.47
C SER A 64 24.58 -21.92 2.41
N VAL A 65 23.76 -22.70 3.08
CA VAL A 65 22.80 -22.23 4.10
C VAL A 65 23.23 -22.78 5.43
N GLU A 66 23.56 -21.90 6.35
CA GLU A 66 23.99 -22.18 7.70
C GLU A 66 22.96 -21.67 8.71
N ASP A 67 22.59 -22.53 9.65
CA ASP A 67 21.66 -22.25 10.74
C ASP A 67 22.24 -22.64 12.11
N ASP A 68 21.66 -22.10 13.17
CA ASP A 68 21.94 -22.40 14.58
C ASP A 68 20.81 -23.23 15.23
N GLY A 69 20.00 -23.91 14.44
CA GLY A 69 18.87 -24.73 14.90
C GLY A 69 19.27 -25.99 15.66
N SER A 70 18.31 -26.89 15.87
CA SER A 70 18.49 -28.12 16.68
C SER A 70 19.56 -29.10 16.13
N GLY A 71 19.92 -29.00 14.86
CA GLY A 71 20.81 -29.91 14.16
C GLY A 71 20.17 -31.25 13.82
N ILE A 72 20.97 -32.15 13.20
CA ILE A 72 20.58 -33.50 12.77
C ILE A 72 21.49 -34.50 13.43
N LEU A 73 20.97 -35.61 13.97
CA LEU A 73 21.73 -36.69 14.58
C LEU A 73 22.59 -37.41 13.54
N PRO A 74 23.76 -37.94 13.91
CA PRO A 74 24.66 -38.61 12.97
C PRO A 74 23.99 -39.77 12.20
N ASP A 75 23.17 -40.55 12.88
CA ASP A 75 22.47 -41.70 12.28
C ASP A 75 21.34 -41.27 11.34
N GLU A 76 20.82 -40.06 11.49
CA GLU A 76 19.73 -39.48 10.64
C GLU A 76 20.30 -38.76 9.41
N LEU A 77 21.58 -38.33 9.41
CA LEU A 77 22.18 -37.62 8.28
C LEU A 77 22.05 -38.37 6.94
N PRO A 78 22.37 -39.68 6.85
CA PRO A 78 22.19 -40.45 5.63
C PRO A 78 20.73 -40.62 5.24
N ILE A 79 19.81 -40.60 6.22
CA ILE A 79 18.38 -40.75 6.01
C ILE A 79 17.80 -39.43 5.42
N ALA A 80 18.33 -38.28 5.86
CA ALA A 80 17.86 -36.98 5.39
C ALA A 80 18.03 -36.75 3.87
N LEU A 81 18.97 -37.47 3.23
CA LEU A 81 19.14 -37.47 1.76
C LEU A 81 18.31 -38.52 1.02
N LYS A 82 17.53 -39.35 1.73
CA LYS A 82 16.61 -40.31 1.10
C LYS A 82 15.28 -39.66 0.76
N ARG A 83 14.66 -40.18 -0.30
CA ARG A 83 13.31 -39.75 -0.68
C ARG A 83 12.30 -40.18 0.38
N HIS A 84 11.27 -39.37 0.54
CA HIS A 84 10.16 -39.61 1.46
C HIS A 84 10.61 -39.76 2.93
N ALA A 85 11.79 -39.25 3.27
CA ALA A 85 12.30 -39.20 4.63
C ALA A 85 12.04 -37.82 5.24
N THR A 86 11.24 -37.77 6.30
CA THR A 86 10.88 -36.52 6.99
C THR A 86 10.58 -36.79 8.46
N SER A 87 10.97 -35.86 9.32
CA SER A 87 10.61 -35.83 10.73
C SER A 87 9.34 -35.04 11.02
N LYS A 88 8.72 -34.44 9.98
CA LYS A 88 7.70 -33.38 10.14
C LYS A 88 6.27 -33.88 10.04
N ILE A 89 6.04 -35.02 9.39
CA ILE A 89 4.73 -35.69 9.26
C ILE A 89 4.92 -37.19 9.49
N GLY A 90 4.03 -37.81 10.23
CA GLY A 90 4.00 -39.25 10.50
C GLY A 90 2.66 -39.89 10.16
N SER A 91 1.64 -39.11 9.85
CA SER A 91 0.29 -39.60 9.58
C SER A 91 -0.42 -38.79 8.50
N LEU A 92 -1.54 -39.33 7.97
CA LEU A 92 -2.41 -38.60 7.04
C LEU A 92 -3.01 -37.36 7.71
N ALA A 93 -3.33 -37.42 8.99
CA ALA A 93 -3.85 -36.25 9.74
C ALA A 93 -2.84 -35.11 9.82
N ASP A 94 -1.54 -35.41 9.97
CA ASP A 94 -0.49 -34.39 9.93
C ASP A 94 -0.39 -33.74 8.55
N LEU A 95 -0.65 -34.51 7.47
CA LEU A 95 -0.65 -33.99 6.12
C LEU A 95 -1.86 -33.08 5.84
N GLU A 96 -2.99 -33.32 6.50
CA GLU A 96 -4.20 -32.49 6.39
C GLU A 96 -4.09 -31.20 7.23
N SER A 97 -3.21 -31.18 8.25
CA SER A 97 -3.02 -30.05 9.17
C SER A 97 -1.57 -29.59 9.25
N VAL A 98 -0.93 -29.34 8.09
CA VAL A 98 0.49 -29.01 8.01
C VAL A 98 0.82 -27.72 8.75
N GLY A 99 1.51 -27.83 9.90
CA GLY A 99 2.01 -26.72 10.69
C GLY A 99 3.46 -26.31 10.41
N THR A 100 4.21 -27.09 9.62
CA THR A 100 5.62 -26.84 9.28
C THR A 100 5.79 -26.27 7.87
N MET A 101 6.92 -25.58 7.62
CA MET A 101 7.21 -25.02 6.28
C MET A 101 7.55 -26.10 5.27
N GLY A 102 8.30 -27.15 5.66
CA GLY A 102 8.59 -28.33 4.85
C GLY A 102 7.84 -29.56 5.36
N PHE A 103 7.36 -30.45 4.47
CA PHE A 103 6.65 -31.67 4.87
C PHE A 103 6.83 -32.87 3.95
N ARG A 104 7.22 -32.68 2.68
CA ARG A 104 7.26 -33.76 1.65
C ARG A 104 8.43 -34.74 1.79
N GLY A 105 9.52 -34.38 2.49
CA GLY A 105 10.71 -35.22 2.61
C GLY A 105 11.43 -35.48 1.28
N GLU A 106 11.32 -34.59 0.31
CA GLU A 106 11.87 -34.79 -1.04
C GLU A 106 12.94 -33.75 -1.40
N ALA A 107 12.95 -32.57 -0.74
CA ALA A 107 13.77 -31.44 -1.16
C ALA A 107 15.29 -31.76 -1.15
N LEU A 108 15.82 -32.31 -0.05
CA LEU A 108 17.26 -32.65 0.05
C LEU A 108 17.63 -33.76 -0.93
N ALA A 109 16.81 -34.79 -1.08
CA ALA A 109 17.03 -35.87 -2.05
C ALA A 109 17.02 -35.34 -3.49
N ALA A 110 16.08 -34.47 -3.83
CA ALA A 110 16.00 -33.82 -5.12
C ALA A 110 17.24 -32.95 -5.41
N ILE A 111 17.67 -32.13 -4.45
CA ILE A 111 18.87 -31.28 -4.57
C ILE A 111 20.10 -32.17 -4.78
N ASN A 112 20.28 -33.22 -3.98
CA ASN A 112 21.42 -34.13 -4.08
C ASN A 112 21.50 -34.89 -5.41
N SER A 113 20.36 -35.10 -6.10
CA SER A 113 20.34 -35.77 -7.42
C SER A 113 20.80 -34.87 -8.58
N ILE A 114 20.80 -33.55 -8.40
CA ILE A 114 21.12 -32.57 -9.46
C ILE A 114 22.33 -31.68 -9.15
N ALA A 115 22.91 -31.84 -7.95
CA ALA A 115 24.03 -31.05 -7.48
C ALA A 115 24.95 -31.90 -6.56
N ASP A 116 26.15 -31.41 -6.29
CA ASP A 116 27.01 -31.97 -5.26
C ASP A 116 26.61 -31.38 -3.90
N CYS A 117 26.01 -32.21 -3.03
CA CYS A 117 25.42 -31.78 -1.77
C CYS A 117 26.26 -32.31 -0.57
N ALA A 118 26.54 -31.45 0.39
CA ALA A 118 27.19 -31.81 1.66
C ALA A 118 26.35 -31.28 2.83
N LEU A 119 26.16 -32.14 3.85
CA LEU A 119 25.45 -31.80 5.09
C LEU A 119 26.44 -31.84 6.25
N LEU A 120 26.66 -30.69 6.88
CA LEU A 120 27.46 -30.54 8.08
C LEU A 120 26.55 -30.20 9.24
N SER A 121 26.45 -31.10 10.24
CA SER A 121 25.49 -30.89 11.35
C SER A 121 26.04 -31.35 12.70
N ARG A 122 25.63 -30.61 13.73
CA ARG A 122 25.78 -30.98 15.13
C ARG A 122 24.46 -30.85 15.83
N ALA A 123 23.89 -31.94 16.26
CA ALA A 123 22.63 -31.92 17.01
C ALA A 123 22.83 -31.41 18.44
N THR A 124 21.78 -30.81 19.00
CA THR A 124 21.76 -30.40 20.39
C THR A 124 22.06 -31.59 21.33
N GLY A 125 22.93 -31.41 22.29
CA GLY A 125 23.37 -32.47 23.22
C GLY A 125 24.47 -33.38 22.69
N GLN A 126 24.88 -33.27 21.42
CA GLN A 126 26.00 -34.03 20.86
C GLN A 126 27.34 -33.31 21.06
N ASN A 127 28.41 -34.10 21.32
CA ASN A 127 29.76 -33.56 21.52
C ASN A 127 30.49 -33.26 20.21
N HIS A 128 30.13 -33.97 19.13
CA HIS A 128 30.81 -33.89 17.83
C HIS A 128 29.83 -33.53 16.72
N ALA A 129 30.31 -32.79 15.74
CA ALA A 129 29.66 -32.58 14.48
C ALA A 129 30.10 -33.59 13.43
N TYR A 130 29.29 -33.83 12.45
CA TYR A 130 29.56 -34.75 11.34
C TYR A 130 29.27 -34.05 10.00
N LEU A 131 30.15 -34.35 9.03
CA LEU A 131 29.99 -33.99 7.64
C LEU A 131 29.60 -35.25 6.86
N LEU A 132 28.45 -35.21 6.19
CA LEU A 132 28.04 -36.20 5.22
C LEU A 132 28.26 -35.66 3.81
N GLU A 133 29.04 -36.37 2.99
CA GLU A 133 29.16 -36.10 1.56
C GLU A 133 28.03 -36.84 0.81
N GLY A 134 27.15 -36.07 0.14
CA GLY A 134 25.93 -36.63 -0.46
C GLY A 134 26.20 -37.57 -1.63
N GLN A 135 27.30 -37.40 -2.37
CA GLN A 135 27.64 -38.25 -3.51
C GLN A 135 28.28 -39.60 -3.07
N THR A 136 29.12 -39.57 -2.05
CA THR A 136 29.82 -40.78 -1.60
C THR A 136 29.13 -41.49 -0.43
N GLY A 137 28.28 -40.77 0.30
CA GLY A 137 27.68 -41.25 1.56
C GLY A 137 28.70 -41.32 2.71
N GLU A 138 29.90 -40.76 2.54
CA GLU A 138 30.93 -40.78 3.56
C GLU A 138 30.60 -39.84 4.71
N LEU A 139 30.67 -40.36 5.95
CA LEU A 139 30.41 -39.60 7.17
C LEU A 139 31.74 -39.36 7.91
N LYS A 140 32.12 -38.10 8.08
CA LYS A 140 33.36 -37.68 8.72
C LYS A 140 33.10 -36.82 9.96
N PRO A 141 33.79 -37.05 11.08
CA PRO A 141 33.73 -36.14 12.22
C PRO A 141 34.43 -34.82 11.88
N VAL A 142 33.79 -33.71 12.24
CA VAL A 142 34.28 -32.34 11.99
C VAL A 142 33.99 -31.44 13.17
N ALA A 143 34.52 -30.21 13.15
CA ALA A 143 34.24 -29.22 14.17
C ALA A 143 33.14 -28.24 13.69
N ARG A 144 32.09 -28.09 14.49
CA ARG A 144 31.02 -27.12 14.27
C ARG A 144 30.27 -26.82 15.59
N SER A 145 29.68 -25.62 15.72
CA SER A 145 28.68 -25.31 16.73
C SER A 145 27.38 -26.09 16.48
N VAL A 146 26.45 -26.10 17.42
CA VAL A 146 25.09 -26.66 17.21
C VAL A 146 24.40 -26.00 16.02
N GLY A 147 23.67 -26.80 15.24
CA GLY A 147 22.92 -26.38 14.04
C GLY A 147 23.33 -27.17 12.79
N THR A 148 22.92 -26.69 11.61
CA THR A 148 23.22 -27.35 10.33
C THR A 148 23.77 -26.38 9.29
N THR A 149 24.70 -26.86 8.46
CA THR A 149 25.13 -26.19 7.22
C THR A 149 24.88 -27.14 6.07
N VAL A 150 24.13 -26.71 5.09
CA VAL A 150 23.94 -27.44 3.84
C VAL A 150 24.65 -26.68 2.72
N GLU A 151 25.61 -27.36 2.10
CA GLU A 151 26.33 -26.86 0.93
C GLU A 151 25.83 -27.58 -0.32
N VAL A 152 25.50 -26.82 -1.35
CA VAL A 152 25.08 -27.30 -2.65
C VAL A 152 25.99 -26.67 -3.71
N LYS A 153 26.82 -27.51 -4.33
CA LYS A 153 27.81 -27.11 -5.31
C LYS A 153 27.40 -27.53 -6.72
N GLU A 154 27.78 -26.72 -7.70
CA GLU A 154 27.56 -26.96 -9.13
C GLU A 154 26.10 -27.37 -9.46
N LEU A 155 25.16 -26.55 -9.10
CA LEU A 155 23.73 -26.80 -9.33
C LEU A 155 23.46 -27.10 -10.83
N PHE A 156 22.68 -28.17 -11.09
CA PHE A 156 22.36 -28.67 -12.41
C PHE A 156 23.55 -29.26 -13.19
N PHE A 157 24.63 -29.67 -12.50
CA PHE A 157 25.76 -30.27 -13.20
C PHE A 157 25.34 -31.58 -13.91
N SER A 158 24.50 -32.42 -13.28
CA SER A 158 23.96 -33.66 -13.87
C SER A 158 22.85 -33.41 -14.92
N THR A 159 22.32 -32.19 -15.00
CA THR A 159 21.24 -31.80 -15.91
C THR A 159 21.60 -30.55 -16.71
N PRO A 160 22.61 -30.60 -17.60
CA PRO A 160 23.17 -29.42 -18.27
C PRO A 160 22.16 -28.70 -19.18
N ALA A 161 21.12 -29.37 -19.65
CA ALA A 161 20.03 -28.77 -20.37
C ALA A 161 19.30 -27.71 -19.54
N ARG A 162 19.08 -27.98 -18.23
CA ARG A 162 18.45 -27.02 -17.30
C ARG A 162 19.36 -25.83 -16.99
N ARG A 163 20.68 -26.09 -16.83
CA ARG A 163 21.66 -25.01 -16.58
C ARG A 163 21.62 -23.93 -17.67
N LYS A 164 21.27 -24.28 -18.92
CA LYS A 164 21.13 -23.32 -20.04
C LYS A 164 19.91 -22.39 -19.92
N PHE A 165 18.92 -22.73 -19.12
CA PHE A 165 17.75 -21.89 -18.88
C PHE A 165 17.91 -20.89 -17.73
N LEU A 166 19.00 -20.99 -16.96
CA LEU A 166 19.32 -20.01 -15.92
C LEU A 166 19.61 -18.64 -16.57
N LYS A 167 19.23 -17.61 -15.84
CA LYS A 167 19.50 -16.22 -16.23
C LYS A 167 20.93 -15.83 -15.84
N THR A 168 21.24 -14.55 -15.90
CA THR A 168 22.53 -14.02 -15.43
C THR A 168 22.67 -14.21 -13.93
N ASP A 169 23.92 -14.30 -13.43
CA ASP A 169 24.21 -14.43 -12.01
C ASP A 169 23.56 -13.35 -11.16
N ALA A 170 23.52 -12.10 -11.66
CA ALA A 170 22.85 -10.99 -10.98
C ALA A 170 21.33 -11.21 -10.86
N THR A 171 20.71 -11.79 -11.89
CA THR A 171 19.26 -12.09 -11.86
C THR A 171 18.96 -13.24 -10.89
N GLU A 172 19.77 -14.31 -10.90
CA GLU A 172 19.59 -15.43 -9.97
C GLU A 172 19.87 -15.02 -8.53
N LEU A 173 20.88 -14.17 -8.28
CA LEU A 173 21.13 -13.55 -6.99
C LEU A 173 19.90 -12.77 -6.49
N ALA A 174 19.31 -11.91 -7.35
CA ALA A 174 18.13 -11.14 -6.98
C ALA A 174 16.95 -12.05 -6.58
N HIS A 175 16.76 -13.18 -7.26
CA HIS A 175 15.76 -14.17 -6.89
C HIS A 175 16.06 -14.84 -5.55
N CYS A 176 17.33 -15.14 -5.26
CA CYS A 176 17.75 -15.71 -3.97
C CYS A 176 17.52 -14.73 -2.81
N VAL A 177 17.89 -13.45 -3.00
CA VAL A 177 17.67 -12.38 -2.02
C VAL A 177 16.17 -12.22 -1.75
N GLU A 178 15.34 -12.20 -2.81
CA GLU A 178 13.88 -12.09 -2.66
C GLU A 178 13.28 -13.30 -1.94
N ALA A 179 13.81 -14.51 -2.13
CA ALA A 179 13.37 -15.70 -1.40
C ALA A 179 13.62 -15.54 0.11
N VAL A 180 14.83 -15.13 0.52
CA VAL A 180 15.15 -14.90 1.94
C VAL A 180 14.38 -13.72 2.51
N ARG A 181 14.20 -12.63 1.73
CA ARG A 181 13.40 -11.46 2.11
C ARG A 181 11.98 -11.82 2.53
N ARG A 182 11.34 -12.75 1.81
CA ARG A 182 10.00 -13.25 2.17
C ARG A 182 9.97 -13.96 3.51
N HIS A 183 10.98 -14.75 3.82
CA HIS A 183 11.10 -15.38 5.14
C HIS A 183 11.37 -14.34 6.24
N ALA A 184 12.25 -13.37 5.97
CA ALA A 184 12.57 -12.31 6.92
C ALA A 184 11.32 -11.50 7.33
N LEU A 185 10.42 -11.20 6.38
CA LEU A 185 9.16 -10.49 6.66
C LEU A 185 8.19 -11.30 7.53
N ALA A 186 8.25 -12.66 7.48
CA ALA A 186 7.41 -13.52 8.30
C ALA A 186 8.02 -13.80 9.70
N ARG A 187 9.35 -13.64 9.87
CA ARG A 187 10.09 -14.08 11.05
C ARG A 187 10.96 -12.94 11.61
N PRO A 188 10.34 -11.96 12.32
CA PRO A 188 11.08 -10.89 13.00
C PRO A 188 11.98 -11.42 14.11
N ASP A 189 11.70 -12.61 14.63
CA ASP A 189 12.44 -13.34 15.66
C ASP A 189 13.72 -14.03 15.17
N VAL A 190 13.98 -14.04 13.85
CA VAL A 190 15.16 -14.68 13.24
C VAL A 190 16.03 -13.65 12.54
N GLY A 191 17.33 -13.73 12.71
CA GLY A 191 18.33 -12.95 11.97
C GLY A 191 18.66 -13.62 10.63
N PHE A 192 18.82 -12.82 9.57
CA PHE A 192 19.22 -13.30 8.25
C PHE A 192 20.41 -12.50 7.72
N ALA A 193 21.39 -13.20 7.11
CA ALA A 193 22.52 -12.59 6.44
C ALA A 193 22.74 -13.26 5.08
N ILE A 194 22.94 -12.47 4.03
CA ILE A 194 23.17 -12.96 2.67
C ILE A 194 24.52 -12.44 2.18
N TRP A 195 25.37 -13.36 1.80
CA TRP A 195 26.71 -13.10 1.26
C TRP A 195 26.78 -13.56 -0.19
N HIS A 196 27.37 -12.74 -1.04
CA HIS A 196 27.65 -13.11 -2.43
C HIS A 196 29.08 -12.73 -2.79
N GLU A 197 29.85 -13.68 -3.35
CA GLU A 197 31.25 -13.51 -3.69
C GLU A 197 32.09 -12.99 -2.48
N GLY A 198 31.79 -13.49 -1.28
CA GLY A 198 32.46 -13.08 -0.05
C GLY A 198 32.08 -11.69 0.49
N LYS A 199 31.15 -10.98 -0.16
CA LYS A 199 30.66 -9.68 0.29
C LYS A 199 29.26 -9.81 0.89
N LEU A 200 29.00 -9.09 1.98
CA LEU A 200 27.67 -8.98 2.57
C LEU A 200 26.78 -8.17 1.63
N VAL A 201 25.65 -8.76 1.19
CA VAL A 201 24.67 -8.12 0.31
C VAL A 201 23.52 -7.55 1.12
N GLU A 202 22.95 -8.37 2.03
CA GLU A 202 21.83 -7.99 2.89
C GLU A 202 22.03 -8.58 4.29
N GLN A 203 21.56 -7.83 5.29
CA GLN A 203 21.53 -8.31 6.67
C GLN A 203 20.30 -7.74 7.39
N TRP A 204 19.46 -8.62 7.90
CA TRP A 204 18.33 -8.29 8.75
C TRP A 204 18.53 -8.92 10.12
N ARG A 205 18.75 -8.11 11.14
CA ARG A 205 19.00 -8.58 12.50
C ARG A 205 17.69 -9.05 13.14
N ARG A 206 17.76 -9.93 14.12
CA ARG A 206 16.61 -10.25 14.98
C ARG A 206 16.07 -8.97 15.62
N CYS A 207 14.75 -8.73 15.50
CA CYS A 207 14.09 -7.53 16.02
C CYS A 207 13.42 -7.74 17.38
N GLY A 208 13.10 -9.00 17.73
CA GLY A 208 12.42 -9.36 18.98
C GLY A 208 11.79 -10.73 18.89
N ASP A 209 10.82 -11.01 19.75
CA ASP A 209 10.16 -12.31 19.80
C ASP A 209 9.04 -12.40 18.72
N ALA A 210 8.74 -13.63 18.28
CA ALA A 210 7.66 -13.92 17.37
C ALA A 210 6.33 -13.42 17.96
N GLY A 211 5.51 -12.76 17.12
CA GLY A 211 4.21 -12.20 17.53
C GLY A 211 4.29 -10.81 18.20
N SER A 212 5.48 -10.27 18.43
CA SER A 212 5.65 -8.89 18.92
C SER A 212 5.37 -7.87 17.81
N LEU A 213 4.37 -7.02 17.98
CA LEU A 213 4.03 -5.97 17.01
C LEU A 213 5.18 -4.98 16.78
N PRO A 214 5.89 -4.47 17.81
CA PRO A 214 7.06 -3.62 17.60
C PRO A 214 8.19 -4.31 16.84
N ALA A 215 8.42 -5.61 17.10
CA ALA A 215 9.43 -6.38 16.38
C ALA A 215 9.08 -6.56 14.90
N LEU A 216 7.80 -6.78 14.59
CA LEU A 216 7.34 -6.84 13.20
C LEU A 216 7.46 -5.48 12.52
N GLU A 217 7.06 -4.39 13.17
CA GLU A 217 7.16 -3.05 12.61
C GLU A 217 8.61 -2.68 12.29
N GLN A 218 9.54 -2.97 13.20
CA GLN A 218 10.97 -2.79 12.97
C GLN A 218 11.44 -3.65 11.78
N ARG A 219 11.02 -4.91 11.69
CA ARG A 219 11.36 -5.79 10.56
C ARG A 219 10.81 -5.27 9.24
N LEU A 220 9.58 -4.75 9.23
CA LEU A 220 9.00 -4.13 8.03
C LEU A 220 9.79 -2.88 7.61
N ALA A 221 10.22 -2.05 8.57
CA ALA A 221 11.08 -0.91 8.31
C ALA A 221 12.45 -1.31 7.75
N ASP A 222 13.08 -2.36 8.33
CA ASP A 222 14.41 -2.84 7.89
C ASP A 222 14.36 -3.46 6.49
N VAL A 223 13.27 -4.12 6.11
CA VAL A 223 13.15 -4.86 4.85
C VAL A 223 12.49 -4.05 3.74
N LEU A 224 11.42 -3.30 4.04
CA LEU A 224 10.64 -2.54 3.06
C LEU A 224 10.97 -1.05 3.06
N GLY A 225 11.71 -0.59 4.06
CA GLY A 225 12.06 0.81 4.27
C GLY A 225 11.12 1.51 5.28
N SER A 226 11.67 2.48 6.01
CA SER A 226 10.90 3.30 6.96
C SER A 226 9.76 4.09 6.28
N ASP A 227 9.93 4.45 4.99
CA ASP A 227 8.89 5.11 4.18
C ASP A 227 7.63 4.24 4.03
N PHE A 228 7.79 2.91 3.90
CA PHE A 228 6.65 1.99 3.87
C PHE A 228 5.86 2.05 5.19
N VAL A 229 6.54 2.00 6.33
CA VAL A 229 5.88 2.06 7.65
C VAL A 229 5.19 3.40 7.85
N ALA A 230 5.86 4.51 7.51
CA ALA A 230 5.30 5.86 7.64
C ALA A 230 4.08 6.10 6.73
N ARG A 231 4.03 5.41 5.57
CA ARG A 231 2.96 5.55 4.56
C ARG A 231 2.03 4.34 4.52
N SER A 232 1.83 3.66 5.64
CA SER A 232 0.92 2.54 5.78
C SER A 232 0.16 2.62 7.11
N VAL A 233 -1.00 1.99 7.14
CA VAL A 233 -1.86 1.88 8.32
C VAL A 233 -1.80 0.46 8.87
N TRP A 234 -2.01 0.32 10.18
CA TRP A 234 -2.10 -0.98 10.82
C TRP A 234 -3.44 -1.65 10.51
N VAL A 235 -3.38 -2.92 10.14
CA VAL A 235 -4.55 -3.77 9.87
C VAL A 235 -4.65 -4.76 11.02
N ASP A 236 -5.80 -4.85 11.67
CA ASP A 236 -6.12 -5.87 12.69
C ASP A 236 -7.61 -6.16 12.61
N PHE A 237 -7.96 -7.37 12.18
CA PHE A 237 -9.33 -7.81 11.98
C PHE A 237 -9.46 -9.28 12.35
N SER A 238 -10.52 -9.61 13.09
CA SER A 238 -10.90 -10.99 13.39
C SER A 238 -12.36 -11.20 12.99
N SER A 239 -12.64 -12.21 12.16
CA SER A 239 -14.02 -12.56 11.85
C SER A 239 -14.68 -13.21 13.08
N ALA A 240 -15.84 -12.70 13.47
CA ALA A 240 -16.63 -13.32 14.51
C ALA A 240 -17.27 -14.63 14.00
N ALA A 241 -17.40 -15.63 14.87
CA ALA A 241 -18.23 -16.80 14.59
C ALA A 241 -19.66 -16.34 14.31
N ALA A 242 -20.28 -16.82 13.22
CA ALA A 242 -21.65 -16.49 12.91
C ALA A 242 -22.60 -16.97 14.05
N PRO A 243 -23.61 -16.19 14.43
CA PRO A 243 -24.59 -16.60 15.43
C PRO A 243 -25.22 -17.96 15.02
N GLY A 244 -25.14 -18.96 15.89
CA GLY A 244 -25.67 -20.31 15.65
C GLY A 244 -24.66 -21.35 15.19
N ARG A 245 -23.37 -20.99 15.02
CA ARG A 245 -22.28 -21.98 14.89
C ARG A 245 -21.76 -22.36 16.28
N PRO A 246 -21.34 -23.62 16.49
CA PRO A 246 -20.74 -24.03 17.76
C PRO A 246 -19.50 -23.17 18.06
N ASP A 247 -19.21 -22.95 19.35
CA ASP A 247 -18.15 -22.07 19.88
C ASP A 247 -16.72 -22.33 19.32
N TYR A 248 -16.55 -23.37 18.52
CA TYR A 248 -15.31 -23.80 17.86
C TYR A 248 -15.24 -23.47 16.38
N ALA A 249 -16.12 -22.60 15.84
CA ALA A 249 -15.97 -22.19 14.45
C ALA A 249 -14.67 -21.39 14.31
N PRO A 250 -13.72 -21.83 13.48
CA PRO A 250 -12.41 -21.19 13.38
C PRO A 250 -12.56 -19.76 12.87
N VAL A 251 -11.95 -18.84 13.61
CA VAL A 251 -11.92 -17.41 13.28
C VAL A 251 -10.81 -17.19 12.27
N ILE A 252 -11.10 -16.40 11.24
CA ILE A 252 -10.07 -15.87 10.34
C ILE A 252 -9.57 -14.58 10.96
N LYS A 253 -8.27 -14.49 11.22
CA LYS A 253 -7.62 -13.26 11.65
C LYS A 253 -6.75 -12.72 10.52
N VAL A 254 -6.90 -11.43 10.20
CA VAL A 254 -6.10 -10.72 9.20
C VAL A 254 -5.45 -9.53 9.88
N TRP A 255 -4.12 -9.46 9.83
CA TRP A 255 -3.35 -8.41 10.48
C TRP A 255 -2.12 -8.02 9.65
N GLY A 256 -1.45 -6.94 10.03
CA GLY A 256 -0.28 -6.45 9.31
C GLY A 256 -0.37 -4.98 8.94
N ARG A 257 0.18 -4.58 7.81
CA ARG A 257 0.15 -3.19 7.35
C ARG A 257 -0.30 -3.07 5.91
N ALA A 258 -1.17 -2.11 5.64
CA ALA A 258 -1.67 -1.74 4.32
C ALA A 258 -1.23 -0.32 3.97
N GLY A 259 -0.58 -0.12 2.83
CA GLY A 259 -0.15 1.19 2.38
C GLY A 259 -1.32 2.10 2.09
N ILE A 260 -1.21 3.36 2.47
CA ILE A 260 -2.18 4.37 2.04
C ILE A 260 -2.17 4.48 0.52
N PRO A 261 -3.26 4.89 -0.15
CA PRO A 261 -3.32 4.98 -1.60
C PRO A 261 -2.20 5.81 -2.24
N ASP A 262 -1.68 6.81 -1.53
CA ASP A 262 -0.50 7.57 -1.95
C ASP A 262 0.77 6.72 -2.08
N ALA A 263 0.90 5.67 -1.28
CA ALA A 263 2.02 4.74 -1.33
C ALA A 263 1.93 3.75 -2.50
N ALA A 264 0.78 3.69 -3.21
CA ALA A 264 0.58 2.77 -4.32
C ALA A 264 1.58 2.99 -5.46
N ARG A 265 1.99 1.90 -6.10
CA ARG A 265 3.05 1.85 -7.12
C ARG A 265 2.52 1.38 -8.47
N ALA A 266 3.29 1.60 -9.54
CA ALA A 266 2.97 1.06 -10.86
C ALA A 266 3.18 -0.48 -10.94
N ARG A 267 3.95 -1.07 -10.01
CA ARG A 267 4.27 -2.51 -9.97
C ARG A 267 3.73 -3.14 -8.69
N SER A 268 3.40 -4.43 -8.75
CA SER A 268 2.95 -5.25 -7.61
C SER A 268 4.10 -5.92 -6.84
N ASP A 269 5.28 -5.31 -6.82
CA ASP A 269 6.50 -5.85 -6.22
C ASP A 269 6.55 -5.73 -4.68
N GLN A 270 5.65 -4.95 -4.10
CA GLN A 270 5.50 -4.79 -2.65
C GLN A 270 4.14 -5.29 -2.13
N GLN A 271 3.72 -6.46 -2.62
CA GLN A 271 2.52 -7.15 -2.16
C GLN A 271 2.94 -8.46 -1.48
N PHE A 272 2.97 -8.45 -0.15
CA PHE A 272 3.36 -9.60 0.65
C PHE A 272 2.15 -10.13 1.40
N CYS A 273 1.83 -11.41 1.16
CA CYS A 273 0.77 -12.12 1.87
C CYS A 273 1.30 -13.37 2.52
N TYR A 274 0.85 -13.62 3.73
CA TYR A 274 1.22 -14.81 4.51
C TYR A 274 -0.03 -15.51 5.00
N VAL A 275 -0.04 -16.84 4.91
CA VAL A 275 -1.08 -17.69 5.50
C VAL A 275 -0.39 -18.63 6.49
N ASN A 276 -0.76 -18.53 7.76
CA ASN A 276 -0.13 -19.27 8.86
C ASN A 276 1.41 -19.20 8.83
N GLY A 277 1.96 -17.98 8.61
CA GLY A 277 3.39 -17.70 8.53
C GLY A 277 4.06 -18.05 7.20
N ARG A 278 3.36 -18.69 6.25
CA ARG A 278 3.86 -19.05 4.93
C ARG A 278 3.58 -17.98 3.90
N PHE A 279 4.60 -17.52 3.16
CA PHE A 279 4.40 -16.62 2.02
C PHE A 279 3.56 -17.27 0.92
N VAL A 280 2.53 -16.57 0.47
CA VAL A 280 1.64 -17.01 -0.60
C VAL A 280 1.42 -15.93 -1.66
N ARG A 281 1.19 -16.37 -2.89
CA ARG A 281 0.68 -15.53 -4.00
C ARG A 281 -0.67 -16.06 -4.42
N ASP A 282 -1.67 -15.80 -3.61
CA ASP A 282 -3.02 -16.28 -3.84
C ASP A 282 -3.91 -15.20 -4.45
N LYS A 283 -4.73 -15.60 -5.42
CA LYS A 283 -5.63 -14.69 -6.14
C LYS A 283 -6.77 -14.19 -5.27
N VAL A 284 -7.26 -15.00 -4.33
CA VAL A 284 -8.38 -14.64 -3.44
C VAL A 284 -7.96 -13.52 -2.50
N ILE A 285 -6.79 -13.65 -1.87
CA ILE A 285 -6.23 -12.63 -0.97
C ILE A 285 -5.89 -11.35 -1.75
N THR A 286 -5.20 -11.49 -2.89
CA THR A 286 -4.80 -10.34 -3.72
C THR A 286 -6.02 -9.57 -4.23
N HIS A 287 -7.06 -10.28 -4.66
CA HIS A 287 -8.31 -9.65 -5.10
C HIS A 287 -9.06 -9.01 -3.93
N GLY A 288 -9.15 -9.67 -2.78
CA GLY A 288 -9.76 -9.11 -1.57
C GLY A 288 -9.06 -7.82 -1.12
N ALA A 289 -7.72 -7.84 -1.05
CA ALA A 289 -6.94 -6.66 -0.74
C ALA A 289 -7.16 -5.55 -1.78
N ARG A 290 -7.12 -5.85 -3.09
CA ARG A 290 -7.35 -4.86 -4.14
C ARG A 290 -8.76 -4.25 -4.09
N SER A 291 -9.79 -5.06 -3.82
CA SER A 291 -11.18 -4.59 -3.71
C SER A 291 -11.36 -3.58 -2.58
N ALA A 292 -10.57 -3.67 -1.50
CA ALA A 292 -10.60 -2.68 -0.43
C ALA A 292 -10.10 -1.28 -0.85
N TYR A 293 -9.36 -1.19 -1.95
CA TYR A 293 -8.88 0.07 -2.52
C TYR A 293 -9.71 0.56 -3.70
N GLU A 294 -10.80 -0.12 -4.07
CA GLU A 294 -11.56 0.16 -5.29
C GLU A 294 -12.09 1.60 -5.33
N ASP A 295 -12.49 2.15 -4.19
CA ASP A 295 -13.01 3.52 -4.07
C ASP A 295 -11.92 4.62 -4.07
N VAL A 296 -10.63 4.25 -3.95
CA VAL A 296 -9.56 5.22 -3.71
C VAL A 296 -8.34 5.02 -4.61
N LEU A 297 -8.30 3.97 -5.42
CA LEU A 297 -7.16 3.64 -6.27
C LEU A 297 -7.62 3.41 -7.71
N HIS A 298 -7.39 4.41 -8.55
CA HIS A 298 -7.76 4.36 -9.96
C HIS A 298 -6.57 4.08 -10.88
N GLY A 299 -6.87 3.51 -12.06
CA GLY A 299 -5.88 3.23 -13.10
C GLY A 299 -5.00 2.02 -12.81
N GLN A 300 -3.75 2.08 -13.30
CA GLN A 300 -2.78 0.98 -13.25
C GLN A 300 -2.03 0.87 -11.90
N ARG A 301 -2.36 1.72 -10.92
CA ARG A 301 -1.64 1.70 -9.63
C ARG A 301 -2.00 0.46 -8.82
N GLN A 302 -1.00 -0.12 -8.18
CA GLN A 302 -1.10 -1.32 -7.35
C GLN A 302 -0.92 -0.95 -5.88
N PRO A 303 -1.79 -1.44 -4.98
CA PRO A 303 -1.61 -1.24 -3.55
C PRO A 303 -0.33 -1.92 -3.06
N VAL A 304 0.25 -1.40 -1.99
CA VAL A 304 1.39 -2.01 -1.29
C VAL A 304 0.93 -2.50 0.08
N TYR A 305 1.34 -3.69 0.48
CA TYR A 305 0.93 -4.26 1.76
C TYR A 305 1.83 -5.41 2.21
N ALA A 306 1.83 -5.65 3.52
CA ALA A 306 2.32 -6.86 4.15
C ALA A 306 1.21 -7.38 5.08
N LEU A 307 0.48 -8.40 4.64
CA LEU A 307 -0.70 -8.95 5.31
C LEU A 307 -0.43 -10.38 5.79
N TYR A 308 -0.88 -10.68 7.00
CA TYR A 308 -0.77 -11.98 7.63
C TYR A 308 -2.18 -12.50 7.92
N VAL A 309 -2.48 -13.68 7.41
CA VAL A 309 -3.77 -14.37 7.59
C VAL A 309 -3.55 -15.59 8.46
N GLU A 310 -4.18 -15.64 9.60
CA GLU A 310 -4.24 -16.80 10.49
C GLU A 310 -5.60 -17.48 10.30
N ILE A 311 -5.57 -18.74 9.96
CA ILE A 311 -6.75 -19.57 9.69
C ILE A 311 -6.47 -21.00 10.15
N ASP A 312 -7.51 -21.72 10.57
CA ASP A 312 -7.37 -23.14 10.92
C ASP A 312 -6.71 -23.91 9.78
N PRO A 313 -5.60 -24.65 10.04
CA PRO A 313 -4.88 -25.40 9.01
C PRO A 313 -5.79 -26.38 8.22
N THR A 314 -6.83 -26.93 8.82
CA THR A 314 -7.77 -27.85 8.16
C THR A 314 -8.65 -27.17 7.10
N ARG A 315 -8.67 -25.83 7.07
CA ARG A 315 -9.46 -25.03 6.11
C ARG A 315 -8.63 -24.54 4.93
N VAL A 316 -7.33 -24.81 4.91
CA VAL A 316 -6.43 -24.39 3.84
C VAL A 316 -5.58 -25.55 3.38
N ASP A 317 -5.66 -25.88 2.09
CA ASP A 317 -4.77 -26.85 1.45
C ASP A 317 -3.54 -26.09 0.91
N VAL A 318 -2.37 -26.42 1.48
CA VAL A 318 -1.07 -25.85 1.09
C VAL A 318 -0.32 -26.76 0.10
N ASN A 319 -0.85 -27.95 -0.20
CA ASN A 319 -0.25 -28.93 -1.08
C ASN A 319 -0.78 -28.83 -2.54
N VAL A 320 -1.00 -27.61 -3.01
CA VAL A 320 -1.57 -27.35 -4.35
C VAL A 320 -0.50 -27.28 -5.42
N HIS A 321 0.66 -26.68 -5.12
CA HIS A 321 1.74 -26.44 -6.08
C HIS A 321 3.09 -26.87 -5.52
N PRO A 322 4.03 -27.41 -6.35
CA PRO A 322 5.36 -27.79 -5.88
C PRO A 322 6.11 -26.67 -5.17
N THR A 323 5.95 -25.41 -5.62
CA THR A 323 6.59 -24.25 -5.00
C THR A 323 5.90 -23.77 -3.72
N LYS A 324 4.76 -24.37 -3.32
CA LYS A 324 4.00 -24.05 -2.10
C LYS A 324 3.59 -22.57 -1.95
N ILE A 325 3.63 -21.77 -3.03
CA ILE A 325 3.25 -20.35 -3.02
C ILE A 325 1.77 -20.13 -3.33
N GLU A 326 1.07 -21.15 -3.82
CA GLU A 326 -0.37 -21.16 -4.05
C GLU A 326 -1.03 -22.05 -2.99
N VAL A 327 -2.16 -21.57 -2.49
CA VAL A 327 -2.97 -22.29 -1.50
C VAL A 327 -4.40 -22.40 -2.01
N ARG A 328 -5.16 -23.35 -1.48
CA ARG A 328 -6.57 -23.47 -1.78
C ARG A 328 -7.38 -23.41 -0.49
N PHE A 329 -8.22 -22.38 -0.37
CA PHE A 329 -9.10 -22.24 0.77
C PHE A 329 -10.38 -23.07 0.58
N ARG A 330 -10.84 -23.70 1.66
CA ARG A 330 -12.12 -24.42 1.68
C ARG A 330 -13.29 -23.47 1.45
N ASP A 331 -13.22 -22.26 2.04
CA ASP A 331 -14.16 -21.17 1.83
C ASP A 331 -13.43 -19.91 1.35
N SER A 332 -13.21 -19.83 0.03
CA SER A 332 -12.52 -18.71 -0.61
C SER A 332 -13.29 -17.40 -0.47
N ARG A 333 -14.64 -17.43 -0.39
CA ARG A 333 -15.47 -16.24 -0.26
C ARG A 333 -15.30 -15.60 1.10
N GLU A 334 -15.27 -16.41 2.17
CA GLU A 334 -15.08 -15.93 3.54
C GLU A 334 -13.70 -15.27 3.70
N VAL A 335 -12.64 -15.91 3.17
CA VAL A 335 -11.27 -15.34 3.19
C VAL A 335 -11.19 -14.02 2.41
N HIS A 336 -11.79 -13.99 1.21
CA HIS A 336 -11.86 -12.77 0.41
C HIS A 336 -12.53 -11.62 1.17
N GLN A 337 -13.69 -11.88 1.78
CA GLN A 337 -14.42 -10.88 2.55
C GLN A 337 -13.65 -10.45 3.80
N ALA A 338 -13.02 -11.38 4.52
CA ALA A 338 -12.21 -11.06 5.70
C ALA A 338 -11.04 -10.13 5.35
N VAL A 339 -10.30 -10.43 4.28
CA VAL A 339 -9.18 -9.59 3.81
C VAL A 339 -9.69 -8.23 3.34
N ARG A 340 -10.79 -8.20 2.58
CA ARG A 340 -11.39 -6.93 2.13
C ARG A 340 -11.79 -6.07 3.31
N HIS A 341 -12.58 -6.58 4.26
CA HIS A 341 -13.05 -5.83 5.42
C HIS A 341 -11.90 -5.39 6.32
N ALA A 342 -10.87 -6.24 6.49
CA ALA A 342 -9.69 -5.90 7.28
C ALA A 342 -8.96 -4.66 6.72
N VAL A 343 -8.67 -4.66 5.43
CA VAL A 343 -7.97 -3.55 4.76
C VAL A 343 -8.89 -2.34 4.63
N GLU A 344 -10.17 -2.54 4.30
CA GLU A 344 -11.17 -1.49 4.17
C GLU A 344 -11.38 -0.74 5.50
N GLY A 345 -11.53 -1.49 6.60
CA GLY A 345 -11.65 -0.91 7.95
C GLY A 345 -10.42 -0.13 8.38
N ALA A 346 -9.22 -0.65 8.09
CA ALA A 346 -7.97 0.06 8.39
C ALA A 346 -7.80 1.37 7.60
N LEU A 347 -8.25 1.39 6.33
CA LEU A 347 -8.20 2.58 5.48
C LEU A 347 -9.34 3.56 5.77
N ALA A 348 -10.44 3.11 6.37
CA ALA A 348 -11.58 3.96 6.69
C ALA A 348 -11.30 4.92 7.84
N ALA A 349 -10.44 4.54 8.79
CA ALA A 349 -10.09 5.37 9.94
C ALA A 349 -9.44 6.69 9.50
N PRO A 350 -9.98 7.87 9.89
CA PRO A 350 -9.38 9.16 9.55
C PRO A 350 -7.96 9.24 10.14
N ARG A 351 -6.96 9.54 9.29
CA ARG A 351 -5.55 9.66 9.72
C ARG A 351 -5.27 10.88 10.57
N ALA A 352 -6.16 11.86 10.58
CA ALA A 352 -6.03 13.06 11.36
C ALA A 352 -5.79 12.80 12.86
N GLY A 353 -6.29 11.65 13.39
CA GLY A 353 -6.02 11.22 14.77
C GLY A 353 -4.87 10.23 14.95
N GLN A 354 -4.22 9.78 13.84
CA GLN A 354 -3.20 8.72 13.87
C GLN A 354 -1.78 9.23 13.58
N VAL A 355 -1.54 10.53 13.55
CA VAL A 355 -0.19 11.06 13.37
C VAL A 355 0.63 10.64 14.58
N ALA A 356 1.54 9.70 14.38
CA ALA A 356 2.40 9.16 15.42
C ALA A 356 3.11 10.30 16.17
N PRO A 357 3.17 10.27 17.50
CA PRO A 357 4.02 11.19 18.24
C PRO A 357 5.44 11.02 17.72
N GLY A 358 6.04 12.12 17.27
CA GLY A 358 7.42 12.14 16.78
C GLY A 358 8.32 11.44 17.80
N VAL A 359 9.19 10.56 17.31
CA VAL A 359 10.23 9.91 18.12
C VAL A 359 11.12 11.01 18.70
N GLY A 360 10.87 11.37 19.95
CA GLY A 360 11.65 12.34 20.68
C GLY A 360 10.85 13.08 21.73
N ASP A 361 10.45 12.37 22.78
CA ASP A 361 10.43 12.91 24.14
C ASP A 361 10.03 11.78 25.10
N THR A 362 11.02 11.17 25.69
CA THR A 362 10.83 10.40 26.94
C THR A 362 10.41 11.37 28.03
N PRO A 363 9.26 11.18 28.69
CA PRO A 363 8.93 11.95 29.87
C PRO A 363 9.88 11.57 30.99
N THR A 364 10.79 12.48 31.34
CA THR A 364 11.61 12.38 32.52
C THR A 364 10.72 12.61 33.74
N SER A 365 10.33 11.53 34.41
CA SER A 365 9.78 11.60 35.77
C SER A 365 10.88 12.05 36.74
N PRO A 366 10.60 12.96 37.65
CA PRO A 366 11.57 13.38 38.65
C PRO A 366 11.67 12.29 39.75
N ALA A 367 12.74 11.53 39.75
CA ALA A 367 13.12 10.71 40.90
C ALA A 367 14.24 11.42 41.65
N THR A 368 13.93 11.63 42.90
CA THR A 368 14.68 12.19 44.03
C THR A 368 16.08 11.62 44.16
N SER A 369 17.00 12.56 44.44
CA SER A 369 18.38 12.43 44.86
C SER A 369 18.71 11.24 45.79
N HIS A 370 19.87 10.61 45.56
CA HIS A 370 20.92 10.49 46.57
C HIS A 370 22.29 10.29 45.91
N ALA A 371 23.24 11.07 46.39
CA ALA A 371 24.65 11.12 46.01
C ALA A 371 25.40 9.84 46.41
N GLN A 372 26.44 9.51 45.64
CA GLN A 372 27.79 9.36 46.21
C GLN A 372 28.86 9.21 45.16
N LEU A 373 29.96 9.86 45.42
CA LEU A 373 31.23 10.00 44.74
C LEU A 373 31.99 8.70 44.53
N SER A 374 32.76 8.60 43.40
CA SER A 374 34.21 8.39 43.50
C SER A 374 34.92 8.47 42.14
N LEU A 375 35.90 9.26 42.14
CA LEU A 375 37.15 9.45 41.40
C LEU A 375 37.69 8.34 40.51
N GLY A 376 38.22 8.73 39.33
CA GLY A 376 39.52 8.19 38.92
C GLY A 376 39.72 8.01 37.42
N ALA A 377 40.64 8.85 36.92
CA ALA A 377 41.63 8.59 35.87
C ALA A 377 41.31 8.86 34.40
N SER A 378 41.92 9.93 33.99
CA SER A 378 42.23 10.44 32.65
C SER A 378 43.23 9.55 31.86
N VAL A 379 43.03 9.38 30.55
CA VAL A 379 44.12 9.13 29.57
C VAL A 379 43.78 9.88 28.27
N PRO A 380 44.75 10.53 27.58
CA PRO A 380 44.50 11.49 26.52
C PRO A 380 44.39 10.87 25.10
N PRO A 381 43.89 11.65 24.10
CA PRO A 381 43.67 11.14 22.76
C PRO A 381 44.90 11.30 21.87
N THR A 382 45.21 10.28 21.10
CA THR A 382 46.13 10.35 19.96
C THR A 382 45.42 10.73 18.68
N ALA A 383 45.94 11.80 18.08
CA ALA A 383 45.52 12.31 16.79
C ALA A 383 46.05 11.41 15.64
N PHE A 384 45.20 11.16 14.64
CA PHE A 384 45.66 10.73 13.32
C PHE A 384 45.17 11.70 12.25
N TYR A 385 46.09 12.11 11.42
CA TYR A 385 45.98 13.04 10.33
C TYR A 385 45.03 12.58 9.21
N SER A 386 44.22 13.50 8.74
CA SER A 386 43.42 13.39 7.55
C SER A 386 44.16 13.99 6.37
N SER A 387 44.28 13.27 5.27
CA SER A 387 44.64 13.84 3.96
C SER A 387 43.43 13.81 3.04
N ASN A 388 42.86 14.99 2.83
CA ASN A 388 41.86 15.27 1.83
C ASN A 388 42.51 15.50 0.46
N GLN A 389 42.06 14.77 -0.56
CA GLN A 389 42.07 15.25 -1.94
C GLN A 389 40.70 14.99 -2.57
N PRO A 390 40.10 15.97 -3.26
CA PRO A 390 38.81 15.80 -3.92
C PRO A 390 38.97 15.20 -5.32
N LEU A 391 38.25 14.12 -5.58
CA LEU A 391 38.06 13.57 -6.92
C LEU A 391 36.96 14.33 -7.64
N ALA A 392 37.29 14.86 -8.80
CA ALA A 392 36.39 15.56 -9.69
C ALA A 392 35.32 14.64 -10.27
N LEU A 393 34.07 15.01 -10.10
CA LEU A 393 32.90 14.39 -10.72
C LEU A 393 32.74 14.86 -12.17
N VAL A 394 32.77 13.92 -13.10
CA VAL A 394 32.44 14.12 -14.52
C VAL A 394 30.91 14.02 -14.69
N PRO A 395 30.24 15.01 -15.27
CA PRO A 395 28.80 14.93 -15.47
C PRO A 395 28.43 14.03 -16.64
N HIS A 396 27.69 12.96 -16.39
CA HIS A 396 27.05 12.17 -17.42
C HIS A 396 25.83 12.91 -17.98
N LYS A 397 25.86 13.22 -19.26
CA LYS A 397 24.69 13.72 -20.01
C LYS A 397 23.70 12.60 -20.20
N GLN A 398 22.53 12.74 -19.61
CA GLN A 398 21.37 11.88 -19.85
C GLN A 398 20.66 12.36 -21.12
N ALA A 399 20.48 11.46 -22.08
CA ALA A 399 19.72 11.72 -23.30
C ALA A 399 18.22 11.85 -22.96
N ALA A 400 17.60 12.96 -23.35
CA ALA A 400 16.19 13.18 -23.21
C ALA A 400 15.43 12.46 -24.35
N MET A 401 14.51 11.56 -23.99
CA MET A 401 13.55 10.99 -24.93
C MET A 401 12.34 11.92 -25.03
N TYR A 402 12.05 12.37 -26.24
CA TYR A 402 10.86 13.16 -26.54
C TYR A 402 9.65 12.24 -26.72
N PHE A 403 8.59 12.45 -25.94
CA PHE A 403 7.27 11.90 -26.18
C PHE A 403 6.37 13.00 -26.74
N GLU A 404 5.83 12.82 -27.93
CA GLU A 404 4.78 13.67 -28.47
C GLU A 404 3.50 13.47 -27.66
N SER A 405 3.02 14.54 -27.05
CA SER A 405 1.75 14.56 -26.31
C SER A 405 0.61 14.90 -27.28
N PRO A 406 -0.52 14.19 -27.24
CA PRO A 406 -1.72 14.63 -27.95
C PRO A 406 -2.29 15.90 -27.34
N ILE A 407 -2.81 16.76 -28.21
CA ILE A 407 -3.33 18.10 -27.97
C ILE A 407 -4.48 18.06 -26.95
N GLY A 408 -4.26 18.60 -25.77
CA GLY A 408 -5.29 18.82 -24.76
C GLY A 408 -4.78 19.79 -23.69
N HIS A 409 -5.39 20.95 -23.63
CA HIS A 409 -5.33 22.03 -22.65
C HIS A 409 -4.08 22.19 -21.79
N ARG A 410 -3.30 23.23 -22.11
CA ARG A 410 -2.15 23.70 -21.33
C ARG A 410 -2.57 24.18 -19.95
N VAL A 411 -2.15 23.49 -18.92
CA VAL A 411 -2.04 24.05 -17.57
C VAL A 411 -0.84 25.00 -17.58
N SER A 412 -1.07 26.26 -17.30
CA SER A 412 -0.08 27.33 -17.30
C SER A 412 1.09 27.03 -16.37
N ASP A 413 2.23 27.25 -16.93
CA ASP A 413 3.58 27.09 -16.44
C ASP A 413 3.83 27.83 -15.12
N LEU A 414 4.07 27.13 -14.05
CA LEU A 414 4.49 27.67 -12.75
C LEU A 414 5.88 28.33 -12.79
N GLY A 415 6.62 28.16 -13.89
CA GLY A 415 7.93 28.77 -14.12
C GLY A 415 7.88 30.30 -14.36
N ALA A 416 6.74 30.86 -14.75
CA ALA A 416 6.59 32.28 -15.03
C ALA A 416 6.56 33.18 -13.79
N LEU A 417 6.44 32.63 -12.59
CA LEU A 417 6.35 33.37 -11.33
C LEU A 417 7.73 33.78 -10.73
N TRP A 418 8.85 33.36 -11.33
CA TRP A 418 10.19 33.53 -10.73
C TRP A 418 11.20 34.22 -11.64
N HIS A 419 10.79 34.89 -12.74
CA HIS A 419 11.71 35.68 -13.55
C HIS A 419 11.72 37.15 -13.14
N LYS A 420 12.83 37.55 -12.53
CA LYS A 420 13.25 38.96 -12.29
C LYS A 420 13.45 39.61 -13.65
N ALA A 421 12.77 40.75 -13.88
CA ALA A 421 12.92 41.54 -15.08
C ALA A 421 14.35 42.05 -15.22
N PRO A 422 15.00 42.02 -16.39
CA PRO A 422 16.24 42.71 -16.62
C PRO A 422 15.98 44.18 -16.97
N ASP A 423 16.75 45.04 -16.33
CA ASP A 423 16.92 46.45 -16.71
C ASP A 423 17.38 46.54 -18.16
N THR A 424 16.68 47.31 -18.99
CA THR A 424 17.23 47.75 -20.28
C THR A 424 16.95 49.25 -20.46
N SER A 425 18.03 49.95 -20.49
CA SER A 425 18.14 51.32 -20.93
C SER A 425 18.24 51.43 -22.45
N LEU A 426 17.57 52.42 -23.00
CA LEU A 426 17.88 53.25 -24.18
C LEU A 426 17.92 52.62 -25.60
N GLY A 427 17.10 53.21 -26.46
CA GLY A 427 17.24 53.17 -27.93
C GLY A 427 16.03 53.69 -28.68
N SER A 428 16.11 54.96 -29.04
CA SER A 428 15.23 55.83 -29.87
C SER A 428 14.78 55.22 -31.21
N ALA A 429 13.58 55.55 -31.68
CA ALA A 429 13.24 56.27 -32.91
C ALA A 429 11.78 56.13 -33.32
N GLU A 430 11.11 57.27 -33.40
CA GLU A 430 10.24 57.84 -34.49
C GLU A 430 9.06 56.94 -35.00
N ALA A 431 7.87 57.42 -35.26
CA ALA A 431 7.25 58.70 -35.53
C ALA A 431 5.72 58.57 -35.56
N SER A 432 5.08 59.71 -35.26
CA SER A 432 3.94 60.36 -35.89
C SER A 432 2.51 59.86 -35.66
N ASN A 433 1.71 60.61 -35.00
CA ASN A 433 0.69 61.63 -35.32
C ASN A 433 -0.26 61.75 -34.13
N ALA A 434 -0.26 62.80 -33.40
CA ALA A 434 -0.93 64.07 -33.39
C ALA A 434 -2.47 63.96 -33.57
N ILE A 435 -3.34 64.55 -32.72
CA ILE A 435 -3.54 65.95 -32.34
C ILE A 435 -4.50 66.00 -31.11
N PRO A 436 -4.46 67.13 -30.32
CA PRO A 436 -4.96 67.24 -28.95
C PRO A 436 -6.26 68.11 -28.86
N LEU A 437 -6.81 68.20 -27.63
CA LEU A 437 -7.49 69.47 -27.14
C LEU A 437 -7.75 69.34 -25.64
N THR A 438 -6.92 70.03 -24.89
CA THR A 438 -7.12 71.24 -24.07
C THR A 438 -8.51 71.52 -23.53
N THR A 439 -8.67 71.61 -22.22
CA THR A 439 -8.97 72.85 -21.50
C THR A 439 -8.98 72.64 -19.98
N GLN A 440 -8.13 73.35 -19.32
CA GLN A 440 -8.25 73.84 -17.93
C GLN A 440 -8.66 75.32 -17.99
N PRO A 441 -8.79 76.06 -16.89
CA PRO A 441 -9.48 75.90 -15.60
C PRO A 441 -10.39 77.14 -15.31
N GLN A 442 -11.14 77.17 -14.26
CA GLN A 442 -11.44 78.44 -13.57
C GLN A 442 -11.82 78.25 -12.10
N ASN A 443 -11.07 78.92 -11.28
CA ASN A 443 -11.34 79.35 -9.88
C ASN A 443 -12.63 80.16 -9.81
N LEU A 444 -13.26 80.17 -8.67
CA LEU A 444 -13.62 81.43 -7.94
C LEU A 444 -14.18 81.08 -6.54
N ASP A 445 -13.71 81.85 -5.67
CA ASP A 445 -13.78 82.03 -4.24
C ASP A 445 -15.18 82.20 -3.64
N GLU A 446 -15.17 82.00 -2.31
CA GLU A 446 -15.79 82.79 -1.24
C GLU A 446 -17.18 82.40 -0.67
N PHE A 447 -17.09 82.32 0.59
CA PHE A 447 -17.91 82.75 1.73
C PHE A 447 -18.49 81.72 2.64
N SER A 448 -17.85 81.61 3.76
CA SER A 448 -18.25 82.03 5.11
C SER A 448 -19.04 81.09 6.03
N THR A 449 -18.36 80.82 7.13
CA THR A 449 -18.83 80.64 8.52
C THR A 449 -20.02 79.76 8.83
N GLY A 450 -19.72 78.70 9.63
CA GLY A 450 -20.75 77.97 10.36
C GLY A 450 -20.23 76.77 11.16
N GLN A 451 -19.85 77.04 12.39
CA GLN A 451 -19.79 76.18 13.56
C GLN A 451 -19.35 74.69 13.44
N ALA A 452 -18.22 74.44 14.06
CA ALA A 452 -17.73 73.14 14.41
C ALA A 452 -18.73 72.25 15.17
N ARG A 453 -19.10 71.12 14.57
CA ARG A 453 -19.52 69.96 15.30
C ARG A 453 -18.45 68.90 15.16
N HIS A 454 -17.84 68.59 16.26
CA HIS A 454 -16.97 67.41 16.42
C HIS A 454 -17.73 66.16 15.99
N VAL A 455 -17.30 65.55 14.89
CA VAL A 455 -17.62 64.17 14.56
C VAL A 455 -16.35 63.40 14.96
N PRO A 456 -16.45 62.37 15.83
CA PRO A 456 -15.31 61.53 16.15
C PRO A 456 -14.93 60.77 14.89
N SER A 457 -13.70 60.86 14.49
CA SER A 457 -13.07 60.00 13.47
C SER A 457 -13.00 58.59 14.03
N ASP A 458 -13.99 57.78 13.73
CA ASP A 458 -13.90 56.35 13.84
C ASP A 458 -12.96 55.84 12.75
N THR A 459 -11.66 55.84 13.06
CA THR A 459 -10.69 54.93 12.45
C THR A 459 -11.03 53.55 12.97
N THR A 460 -11.91 52.84 12.27
CA THR A 460 -12.14 51.43 12.44
C THR A 460 -10.86 50.69 12.06
N THR A 461 -10.00 50.49 13.03
CA THR A 461 -9.07 49.37 13.04
C THR A 461 -9.89 48.08 12.83
N PRO A 462 -9.45 47.18 11.95
CA PRO A 462 -10.13 45.89 11.79
C PRO A 462 -10.21 45.25 13.17
N ASP A 463 -11.44 44.98 13.58
CA ASP A 463 -11.83 44.32 14.84
C ASP A 463 -11.02 43.00 14.99
N GLN A 464 -9.92 43.10 15.73
CA GLN A 464 -9.20 41.91 16.24
C GLN A 464 -10.02 41.34 17.39
N ARG A 465 -11.20 40.83 17.11
CA ARG A 465 -11.84 39.89 18.02
C ARG A 465 -10.92 38.70 18.14
N PRO A 466 -10.52 38.29 19.33
CA PRO A 466 -9.84 37.03 19.49
C PRO A 466 -10.78 35.95 18.94
N PRO A 467 -10.25 35.07 18.08
CA PRO A 467 -11.06 34.04 17.46
C PRO A 467 -11.76 33.25 18.55
N SER A 468 -13.06 32.99 18.38
CA SER A 468 -13.85 32.19 19.32
C SER A 468 -13.12 30.88 19.62
N PRO A 469 -12.99 30.50 20.89
CA PRO A 469 -12.36 29.23 21.24
C PRO A 469 -13.13 28.10 20.55
N LEU A 470 -12.41 27.16 19.94
CA LEU A 470 -13.03 25.93 19.44
C LEU A 470 -13.76 25.23 20.60
N PRO A 471 -14.87 24.53 20.35
CA PRO A 471 -15.47 23.67 21.36
C PRO A 471 -14.43 22.75 21.97
N SER A 472 -14.53 22.43 23.26
CA SER A 472 -13.61 21.49 23.91
C SER A 472 -13.62 20.13 23.20
N GLY A 473 -12.45 19.64 22.77
CA GLY A 473 -12.29 18.37 22.04
C GLY A 473 -10.90 18.26 21.45
N GLU A 474 -10.51 17.07 21.04
CA GLU A 474 -9.32 16.85 20.22
C GLU A 474 -9.63 17.25 18.77
N TRP A 475 -8.82 18.13 18.22
CA TRP A 475 -8.99 18.64 16.86
C TRP A 475 -7.75 18.30 16.01
N PRO A 476 -7.68 17.08 15.45
CA PRO A 476 -6.51 16.60 14.71
C PRO A 476 -6.12 17.48 13.51
N LEU A 477 -7.10 18.01 12.76
CA LEU A 477 -6.85 18.96 11.67
C LEU A 477 -6.69 20.41 12.15
N GLY A 478 -6.82 20.63 13.45
CA GLY A 478 -6.59 21.94 14.07
C GLY A 478 -7.66 22.97 13.78
N ARG A 479 -7.23 24.22 13.80
CA ARG A 479 -8.06 25.40 13.62
C ARG A 479 -7.75 26.11 12.32
N ALA A 480 -8.78 26.47 11.57
CA ALA A 480 -8.64 27.23 10.34
C ALA A 480 -8.07 28.63 10.61
N LEU A 481 -7.03 29.01 9.90
CA LEU A 481 -6.39 30.31 9.94
C LEU A 481 -6.83 31.21 8.79
N ALA A 482 -6.85 30.65 7.57
CA ALA A 482 -7.14 31.40 6.35
C ALA A 482 -7.53 30.50 5.20
N GLN A 483 -8.13 31.09 4.18
CA GLN A 483 -8.39 30.45 2.89
C GLN A 483 -7.43 31.03 1.83
N LEU A 484 -6.71 30.15 1.12
CA LEU A 484 -5.82 30.54 0.04
C LEU A 484 -6.53 30.39 -1.32
N LYS A 485 -6.68 31.50 -2.03
CA LYS A 485 -7.28 31.61 -3.38
C LYS A 485 -8.63 30.88 -3.55
N GLY A 486 -9.43 30.72 -2.50
CA GLY A 486 -10.70 30.03 -2.57
C GLY A 486 -10.61 28.53 -2.87
N VAL A 487 -9.42 27.93 -2.73
CA VAL A 487 -9.15 26.51 -3.03
C VAL A 487 -8.68 25.77 -1.80
N TYR A 488 -7.73 26.33 -1.06
CA TYR A 488 -7.11 25.66 0.08
C TYR A 488 -7.50 26.33 1.38
N ILE A 489 -7.74 25.53 2.42
CA ILE A 489 -7.82 25.96 3.82
C ILE A 489 -6.44 25.76 4.44
N LEU A 490 -5.95 26.78 5.09
CA LEU A 490 -4.77 26.72 5.96
C LEU A 490 -5.26 26.61 7.39
N ALA A 491 -4.83 25.59 8.10
CA ALA A 491 -5.15 25.38 9.50
C ALA A 491 -3.89 25.09 10.33
N GLU A 492 -3.95 25.31 11.62
CA GLU A 492 -2.86 25.06 12.57
C GLU A 492 -3.31 24.03 13.60
N ASN A 493 -2.46 23.05 13.84
CA ASN A 493 -2.58 22.08 14.92
C ASN A 493 -1.29 22.07 15.77
N GLU A 494 -1.21 21.23 16.78
CA GLU A 494 -0.05 21.11 17.68
C GLU A 494 1.26 20.73 16.94
N GLN A 495 1.14 20.11 15.75
CA GLN A 495 2.28 19.61 14.97
C GLN A 495 2.78 20.61 13.93
N GLY A 496 1.99 21.63 13.59
CA GLY A 496 2.35 22.66 12.62
C GLY A 496 1.20 23.07 11.70
N LEU A 497 1.51 23.25 10.41
CA LEU A 497 0.56 23.72 9.42
C LEU A 497 -0.16 22.56 8.71
N VAL A 498 -1.47 22.63 8.65
CA VAL A 498 -2.33 21.73 7.86
C VAL A 498 -2.83 22.50 6.64
N VAL A 499 -2.66 21.92 5.45
CA VAL A 499 -3.18 22.46 4.19
C VAL A 499 -4.25 21.51 3.67
N VAL A 500 -5.48 21.99 3.48
CA VAL A 500 -6.62 21.19 3.04
C VAL A 500 -7.12 21.67 1.68
N ASP A 501 -7.28 20.77 0.72
CA ASP A 501 -8.04 21.03 -0.50
C ASP A 501 -9.53 20.94 -0.17
N MET A 502 -10.19 22.12 -0.07
CA MET A 502 -11.60 22.20 0.37
C MET A 502 -12.57 21.55 -0.60
N HIS A 503 -12.27 21.56 -1.90
CA HIS A 503 -13.12 20.95 -2.92
C HIS A 503 -13.06 19.43 -2.83
N ALA A 504 -11.86 18.88 -2.84
CA ALA A 504 -11.61 17.46 -2.71
C ALA A 504 -12.15 16.88 -1.38
N ALA A 505 -12.00 17.63 -0.29
CA ALA A 505 -12.51 17.25 1.02
C ALA A 505 -14.06 17.21 1.04
N HIS A 506 -14.71 18.25 0.52
CA HIS A 506 -16.17 18.33 0.49
C HIS A 506 -16.77 17.28 -0.46
N GLU A 507 -16.15 17.06 -1.63
CA GLU A 507 -16.54 16.00 -2.56
C GLU A 507 -16.54 14.62 -1.85
N ARG A 508 -15.50 14.31 -1.10
CA ARG A 508 -15.42 13.05 -0.35
C ARG A 508 -16.50 12.95 0.74
N ILE A 509 -16.74 14.00 1.48
CA ILE A 509 -17.80 14.04 2.50
C ILE A 509 -19.17 13.76 1.89
N VAL A 510 -19.47 14.38 0.75
CA VAL A 510 -20.74 14.18 0.03
C VAL A 510 -20.86 12.74 -0.46
N TYR A 511 -19.78 12.20 -1.02
CA TYR A 511 -19.71 10.81 -1.49
C TYR A 511 -20.00 9.81 -0.36
N GLU A 512 -19.35 9.92 0.78
CA GLU A 512 -19.57 9.00 1.90
C GLU A 512 -20.99 9.14 2.49
N ARG A 513 -21.56 10.32 2.48
CA ARG A 513 -22.98 10.53 2.86
C ARG A 513 -23.94 9.82 1.90
N LEU A 514 -23.72 9.93 0.59
CA LEU A 514 -24.54 9.24 -0.42
C LEU A 514 -24.41 7.72 -0.26
N LYS A 515 -23.18 7.22 -0.06
CA LYS A 515 -22.89 5.80 0.17
C LYS A 515 -23.57 5.26 1.43
N ALA A 516 -23.52 6.00 2.54
CA ALA A 516 -24.20 5.64 3.78
C ALA A 516 -25.72 5.62 3.64
N GLN A 517 -26.32 6.60 2.95
CA GLN A 517 -27.74 6.63 2.67
C GLN A 517 -28.18 5.45 1.80
N TRP A 518 -27.38 5.08 0.81
CA TRP A 518 -27.63 3.91 -0.03
C TRP A 518 -27.57 2.61 0.78
N ALA A 519 -26.53 2.41 1.60
CA ALA A 519 -26.40 1.25 2.47
C ALA A 519 -27.57 1.12 3.46
N ALA A 520 -28.01 2.25 4.03
CA ALA A 520 -29.18 2.28 4.92
C ALA A 520 -30.49 1.95 4.17
N ALA A 521 -30.63 2.37 2.91
CA ALA A 521 -31.77 2.03 2.07
C ALA A 521 -31.81 0.52 1.76
N GLN A 522 -30.66 -0.08 1.46
CA GLN A 522 -30.54 -1.53 1.24
C GLN A 522 -30.86 -2.35 2.50
N ALA A 523 -30.39 -1.91 3.66
CA ALA A 523 -30.63 -2.61 4.93
C ALA A 523 -32.11 -2.62 5.30
N LYS A 524 -32.88 -1.57 4.98
CA LYS A 524 -34.34 -1.50 5.21
C LYS A 524 -35.11 -2.50 4.35
N VAL A 525 -34.64 -2.81 3.15
CA VAL A 525 -35.28 -3.78 2.24
C VAL A 525 -35.02 -5.23 2.69
N ALA A 526 -33.92 -5.49 3.38
CA ALA A 526 -33.54 -6.81 3.87
C ALA A 526 -34.25 -7.21 5.18
N ALA A 527 -34.97 -6.28 5.86
CA ALA A 527 -35.72 -6.58 7.08
C ALA A 527 -37.06 -7.29 6.72
N PRO A 528 -37.44 -8.38 7.41
CA PRO A 528 -38.67 -9.11 7.14
C PRO A 528 -39.88 -8.40 7.79
N GLU A 529 -40.36 -7.31 7.20
CA GLU A 529 -41.66 -6.72 7.53
C GLU A 529 -42.53 -6.69 6.28
N GLU A 530 -43.81 -7.03 6.47
CA GLU A 530 -44.84 -7.35 5.45
C GLU A 530 -45.27 -6.20 4.52
N THR A 531 -44.47 -5.16 4.35
CA THR A 531 -44.74 -4.01 3.48
C THR A 531 -43.65 -3.71 2.44
N ALA A 532 -42.89 -4.71 2.06
CA ALA A 532 -41.79 -4.57 1.11
C ALA A 532 -42.26 -4.51 -0.35
N GLN A 533 -42.74 -3.35 -0.80
CA GLN A 533 -42.89 -3.02 -2.24
C GLN A 533 -41.98 -1.88 -2.70
N HIS A 534 -40.94 -1.53 -1.92
CA HIS A 534 -40.05 -0.42 -2.30
C HIS A 534 -38.62 -0.91 -2.45
N SER A 535 -38.11 -0.86 -3.67
CA SER A 535 -36.68 -1.02 -3.96
C SER A 535 -35.84 -0.01 -3.17
N PRO A 536 -34.58 -0.31 -2.79
CA PRO A 536 -33.72 0.64 -2.09
C PRO A 536 -33.58 1.92 -2.92
N ARG A 537 -33.88 3.07 -2.33
CA ARG A 537 -33.91 4.34 -3.03
C ARG A 537 -33.24 5.42 -2.17
N LEU A 538 -32.39 6.26 -2.80
CA LEU A 538 -31.88 7.46 -2.15
C LEU A 538 -33.05 8.44 -1.87
N SER A 539 -32.95 9.09 -0.72
CA SER A 539 -33.94 10.15 -0.37
C SER A 539 -33.85 11.27 -1.39
N SER A 540 -34.97 11.59 -2.02
CA SER A 540 -35.08 12.63 -3.05
C SER A 540 -35.91 13.83 -2.59
N GLN A 541 -35.54 15.00 -3.09
CA GLN A 541 -36.27 16.25 -2.91
C GLN A 541 -36.89 16.65 -4.24
N PRO A 542 -38.22 16.76 -4.32
CA PRO A 542 -38.88 17.28 -5.51
C PRO A 542 -38.54 18.76 -5.69
N LEU A 543 -38.30 19.16 -6.94
CA LEU A 543 -38.11 20.55 -7.31
C LEU A 543 -39.45 21.25 -7.42
N LEU A 544 -39.57 22.42 -6.82
CA LEU A 544 -40.80 23.21 -6.88
C LEU A 544 -41.19 23.58 -8.33
N ILE A 545 -40.15 23.88 -9.12
CA ILE A 545 -40.26 24.09 -10.57
C ILE A 545 -39.33 23.08 -11.24
N PRO A 546 -39.84 22.18 -12.10
CA PRO A 546 -38.98 21.25 -12.84
C PRO A 546 -37.93 21.98 -13.66
N ALA A 547 -36.68 21.59 -13.56
CA ALA A 547 -35.59 22.13 -14.36
C ALA A 547 -35.60 21.47 -15.74
N THR A 548 -35.84 22.22 -16.80
CA THR A 548 -35.89 21.69 -18.17
C THR A 548 -34.61 22.05 -18.93
N PHE A 549 -34.12 21.13 -19.77
CA PHE A 549 -32.99 21.39 -20.64
C PHE A 549 -33.14 20.71 -22.01
N ALA A 550 -32.54 21.32 -23.03
CA ALA A 550 -32.46 20.72 -24.35
C ALA A 550 -31.56 19.47 -24.30
N ALA A 551 -32.09 18.34 -24.73
CA ALA A 551 -31.43 17.05 -24.69
C ALA A 551 -31.16 16.48 -26.09
N THR A 552 -30.05 15.78 -26.25
CA THR A 552 -29.76 15.00 -27.45
C THR A 552 -30.65 13.75 -27.51
N PRO A 553 -30.87 13.16 -28.71
CA PRO A 553 -31.61 11.90 -28.81
C PRO A 553 -31.01 10.76 -27.95
N LEU A 554 -29.68 10.76 -27.77
CA LEU A 554 -28.99 9.78 -26.94
C LEU A 554 -29.32 10.00 -25.45
N GLU A 555 -29.30 11.23 -24.96
CA GLU A 555 -29.66 11.55 -23.57
C GLU A 555 -31.12 11.18 -23.26
N VAL A 556 -32.04 11.41 -24.19
CA VAL A 556 -33.44 11.00 -24.04
C VAL A 556 -33.55 9.48 -23.97
N ALA A 557 -32.94 8.74 -24.91
CA ALA A 557 -32.97 7.30 -24.94
C ALA A 557 -32.30 6.70 -23.67
N THR A 558 -31.19 7.30 -23.19
CA THR A 558 -30.53 6.88 -21.96
C THR A 558 -31.41 7.10 -20.73
N ALA A 559 -32.10 8.22 -20.65
CA ALA A 559 -33.02 8.51 -19.55
C ALA A 559 -34.19 7.53 -19.49
N GLU A 560 -34.76 7.18 -20.67
CA GLU A 560 -35.85 6.20 -20.77
C GLU A 560 -35.40 4.80 -20.44
N ALA A 561 -34.23 4.38 -20.98
CA ALA A 561 -33.68 3.04 -20.75
C ALA A 561 -33.25 2.77 -19.29
N ASN A 562 -32.87 3.84 -18.56
CA ASN A 562 -32.35 3.76 -17.19
C ASN A 562 -33.27 4.42 -16.16
N ALA A 563 -34.60 4.58 -16.45
CA ALA A 563 -35.53 5.27 -15.56
C ALA A 563 -35.51 4.67 -14.13
N ASP A 564 -35.50 3.36 -13.99
CA ASP A 564 -35.46 2.67 -12.70
C ASP A 564 -34.15 2.98 -11.94
N THR A 565 -33.02 2.96 -12.62
CA THR A 565 -31.71 3.30 -12.03
C THR A 565 -31.67 4.76 -11.56
N LEU A 566 -32.19 5.68 -12.36
CA LEU A 566 -32.27 7.08 -11.98
C LEU A 566 -33.15 7.27 -10.75
N GLN A 567 -34.29 6.58 -10.67
CA GLN A 567 -35.14 6.61 -9.48
C GLN A 567 -34.49 6.04 -8.24
N LEU A 568 -33.72 4.94 -8.39
CA LEU A 568 -32.93 4.36 -7.29
C LEU A 568 -31.90 5.38 -6.76
N LEU A 569 -31.28 6.15 -7.64
CA LEU A 569 -30.35 7.23 -7.31
C LEU A 569 -31.04 8.51 -6.78
N GLY A 570 -32.34 8.50 -6.63
CA GLY A 570 -33.12 9.66 -6.15
C GLY A 570 -33.29 10.78 -7.20
N LEU A 571 -33.02 10.49 -8.48
CA LEU A 571 -33.22 11.38 -9.60
C LEU A 571 -34.55 11.05 -10.32
N ASP A 572 -35.38 12.06 -10.55
CA ASP A 572 -36.57 11.93 -11.39
C ASP A 572 -36.36 12.77 -12.64
N ILE A 573 -35.94 12.08 -13.73
CA ILE A 573 -35.70 12.71 -15.04
C ILE A 573 -36.67 12.10 -16.03
N THR A 574 -37.54 12.93 -16.60
CA THR A 574 -38.58 12.48 -17.54
C THR A 574 -38.51 13.26 -18.84
N PRO A 575 -38.84 12.65 -20.00
CA PRO A 575 -39.02 13.37 -21.24
C PRO A 575 -40.14 14.39 -21.12
N PHE A 576 -39.87 15.65 -21.46
CA PHE A 576 -40.85 16.70 -21.54
C PHE A 576 -41.33 16.91 -22.99
N SER A 577 -40.41 16.71 -23.94
CA SER A 577 -40.66 16.64 -25.37
C SER A 577 -39.59 15.81 -26.06
N GLY A 578 -39.71 15.51 -27.35
CA GLY A 578 -38.74 14.68 -28.08
C GLY A 578 -37.29 15.19 -28.10
N LYS A 579 -37.05 16.43 -27.63
CA LYS A 579 -35.70 17.05 -27.55
C LYS A 579 -35.48 17.77 -26.22
N THR A 580 -36.29 17.51 -25.20
CA THR A 580 -36.24 18.21 -23.92
C THR A 580 -36.47 17.20 -22.79
N LEU A 581 -35.59 17.20 -21.80
CA LEU A 581 -35.74 16.47 -20.54
C LEU A 581 -36.12 17.44 -19.40
N ALA A 582 -36.88 16.94 -18.44
CA ALA A 582 -37.27 17.67 -17.24
C ALA A 582 -36.78 16.90 -16.01
N VAL A 583 -36.00 17.56 -15.16
CA VAL A 583 -35.60 17.07 -13.84
C VAL A 583 -36.67 17.51 -12.84
N ARG A 584 -37.33 16.54 -12.20
CA ARG A 584 -38.43 16.79 -11.26
C ARG A 584 -38.02 16.61 -9.81
N ALA A 585 -37.02 15.75 -9.56
CA ALA A 585 -36.48 15.54 -8.23
C ALA A 585 -34.96 15.24 -8.30
N VAL A 586 -34.28 15.65 -7.25
CA VAL A 586 -32.85 15.39 -7.05
C VAL A 586 -32.60 14.79 -5.67
N PRO A 587 -31.49 14.05 -5.43
CA PRO A 587 -31.16 13.59 -4.09
C PRO A 587 -31.10 14.74 -3.09
N THR A 588 -31.65 14.53 -1.89
CA THR A 588 -31.73 15.57 -0.84
C THR A 588 -30.35 16.16 -0.49
N THR A 589 -29.30 15.33 -0.51
CA THR A 589 -27.91 15.76 -0.29
C THR A 589 -27.36 16.69 -1.37
N LEU A 590 -27.97 16.69 -2.57
CA LEU A 590 -27.51 17.44 -3.75
C LEU A 590 -28.49 18.57 -4.14
N ALA A 591 -29.53 18.81 -3.33
CA ALA A 591 -30.60 19.75 -3.63
C ALA A 591 -30.12 21.21 -3.79
N GLN A 592 -28.94 21.56 -3.31
CA GLN A 592 -28.34 22.90 -3.44
C GLN A 592 -27.50 23.05 -4.73
N GLY A 593 -27.29 21.99 -5.49
CA GLY A 593 -26.49 21.96 -6.72
C GLY A 593 -27.30 22.33 -7.96
N ASP A 594 -26.64 22.36 -9.12
CA ASP A 594 -27.27 22.53 -10.43
C ASP A 594 -27.91 21.22 -10.91
N ALA A 595 -29.22 21.14 -10.87
CA ALA A 595 -29.97 19.94 -11.22
C ALA A 595 -29.81 19.54 -12.70
N VAL A 596 -29.59 20.49 -13.61
CA VAL A 596 -29.39 20.21 -15.04
C VAL A 596 -28.04 19.64 -15.30
N GLU A 597 -27.00 20.25 -14.71
CA GLU A 597 -25.60 19.76 -14.84
C GLU A 597 -25.43 18.38 -14.22
N LEU A 598 -26.02 18.13 -13.04
CA LEU A 598 -26.10 16.83 -12.41
C LEU A 598 -26.75 15.78 -13.32
N ALA A 599 -27.92 16.09 -13.87
CA ALA A 599 -28.64 15.18 -14.75
C ALA A 599 -27.82 14.80 -16.00
N ARG A 600 -27.21 15.79 -16.66
CA ARG A 600 -26.37 15.55 -17.83
C ARG A 600 -25.17 14.66 -17.53
N SER A 601 -24.47 14.90 -16.41
CA SER A 601 -23.32 14.12 -16.03
C SER A 601 -23.68 12.67 -15.70
N VAL A 602 -24.78 12.46 -14.97
CA VAL A 602 -25.27 11.09 -14.67
C VAL A 602 -25.71 10.37 -15.95
N LEU A 603 -26.41 11.05 -16.88
CA LEU A 603 -26.79 10.46 -18.16
C LEU A 603 -25.58 10.13 -19.04
N ALA A 604 -24.55 10.97 -19.04
CA ALA A 604 -23.31 10.71 -19.77
C ALA A 604 -22.61 9.46 -19.25
N GLU A 605 -22.54 9.30 -17.92
CA GLU A 605 -21.96 8.12 -17.29
C GLU A 605 -22.77 6.85 -17.59
N LEU A 606 -24.10 6.90 -17.44
CA LEU A 606 -25.00 5.79 -17.77
C LEU A 606 -24.91 5.35 -19.24
N SER A 607 -24.62 6.28 -20.15
CA SER A 607 -24.49 5.97 -21.57
C SER A 607 -23.22 5.17 -21.90
N GLN A 608 -22.22 5.16 -21.01
CA GLN A 608 -20.93 4.45 -21.19
C GLN A 608 -20.94 3.03 -20.59
N HIS A 609 -21.90 2.71 -19.73
CA HIS A 609 -21.99 1.42 -19.06
C HIS A 609 -23.02 0.50 -19.72
N GLU A 610 -22.57 -0.60 -20.32
CA GLU A 610 -23.47 -1.69 -20.69
C GLU A 610 -23.97 -2.44 -19.44
N ALA A 611 -25.26 -2.68 -19.39
CA ALA A 611 -26.08 -3.04 -18.22
C ALA A 611 -25.78 -4.40 -17.53
N SER A 612 -24.64 -5.08 -17.73
CA SER A 612 -24.57 -6.47 -17.27
C SER A 612 -23.40 -6.93 -16.39
N THR A 613 -22.35 -6.17 -16.15
CA THR A 613 -21.18 -6.82 -15.55
C THR A 613 -20.57 -6.23 -14.26
N VAL A 614 -20.89 -5.02 -13.82
CA VAL A 614 -20.28 -4.49 -12.57
C VAL A 614 -21.22 -3.51 -11.86
N ILE A 615 -22.34 -4.00 -11.36
CA ILE A 615 -23.35 -3.20 -10.65
C ILE A 615 -22.74 -2.34 -9.52
N GLN A 616 -21.81 -2.90 -8.73
CA GLN A 616 -21.21 -2.19 -7.60
C GLN A 616 -20.23 -1.09 -8.04
N ARG A 617 -19.43 -1.36 -9.07
CA ARG A 617 -18.44 -0.40 -9.59
C ARG A 617 -19.10 0.75 -10.31
N ALA A 618 -20.04 0.45 -11.22
CA ALA A 618 -20.82 1.47 -11.91
C ALA A 618 -21.59 2.34 -10.92
N HIS A 619 -22.10 1.75 -9.83
CA HIS A 619 -22.80 2.47 -8.78
C HIS A 619 -21.86 3.44 -8.02
N ASN A 620 -20.64 3.00 -7.66
CA ASN A 620 -19.66 3.85 -6.99
C ASN A 620 -19.19 5.00 -7.91
N GLU A 621 -19.00 4.74 -9.20
CA GLU A 621 -18.64 5.75 -10.20
C GLU A 621 -19.76 6.79 -10.35
N LEU A 622 -21.03 6.36 -10.39
CA LEU A 622 -22.20 7.27 -10.42
C LEU A 622 -22.31 8.11 -9.14
N LEU A 623 -22.13 7.52 -7.96
CA LEU A 623 -22.11 8.26 -6.70
C LEU A 623 -20.95 9.27 -6.64
N GLY A 624 -19.78 8.92 -7.18
CA GLY A 624 -18.63 9.81 -7.33
C GLY A 624 -18.95 11.03 -8.21
N THR A 625 -19.55 10.79 -9.38
CA THR A 625 -20.00 11.84 -10.29
C THR A 625 -21.04 12.75 -9.63
N MET A 626 -22.01 12.17 -8.92
CA MET A 626 -23.00 12.93 -8.16
C MET A 626 -22.38 13.77 -7.05
N ALA A 627 -21.40 13.23 -6.31
CA ALA A 627 -20.72 13.94 -5.24
C ALA A 627 -19.93 15.14 -5.73
N CYS A 628 -19.30 15.04 -6.90
CA CYS A 628 -18.60 16.16 -7.54
C CYS A 628 -19.54 17.36 -7.80
N HIS A 629 -20.79 17.11 -8.18
CA HIS A 629 -21.81 18.16 -8.36
C HIS A 629 -22.33 18.76 -7.05
N GLY A 630 -22.28 18.01 -5.95
CA GLY A 630 -22.66 18.48 -4.62
C GLY A 630 -21.55 19.23 -3.89
N ALA A 631 -20.31 19.16 -4.39
CA ALA A 631 -19.17 19.77 -3.71
C ALA A 631 -19.20 21.30 -3.77
N VAL A 632 -18.63 21.95 -2.75
CA VAL A 632 -18.43 23.39 -2.72
C VAL A 632 -17.58 23.78 -3.93
N ARG A 633 -18.10 24.67 -4.78
CA ARG A 633 -17.38 25.12 -5.97
C ARG A 633 -16.05 25.75 -5.58
N ALA A 634 -14.99 25.41 -6.29
CA ALA A 634 -13.71 26.09 -6.18
C ALA A 634 -13.93 27.62 -6.38
N ASN A 635 -13.20 28.45 -5.61
CA ASN A 635 -13.32 29.92 -5.54
C ASN A 635 -14.47 30.48 -4.67
N ARG A 636 -15.28 29.66 -3.98
CA ARG A 636 -16.16 30.17 -2.94
C ARG A 636 -15.33 30.63 -1.74
N ARG A 637 -15.58 31.86 -1.26
CA ARG A 637 -14.99 32.31 0.01
C ARG A 637 -15.79 31.75 1.17
N LEU A 638 -15.10 31.03 2.06
CA LEU A 638 -15.67 30.50 3.29
C LEU A 638 -15.32 31.43 4.45
N SER A 639 -16.22 31.55 5.41
CA SER A 639 -15.91 32.16 6.71
C SER A 639 -15.03 31.22 7.55
N ILE A 640 -14.41 31.73 8.62
CA ILE A 640 -13.61 30.90 9.54
C ILE A 640 -14.47 29.79 10.17
N GLU A 641 -15.74 30.09 10.48
CA GLU A 641 -16.69 29.13 11.03
C GLU A 641 -17.02 28.03 10.03
N GLU A 642 -17.26 28.37 8.76
CA GLU A 642 -17.50 27.39 7.68
C GLU A 642 -16.28 26.49 7.44
N MET A 643 -15.07 27.08 7.44
CA MET A 643 -13.82 26.31 7.33
C MET A 643 -13.64 25.35 8.49
N ASN A 644 -13.84 25.79 9.73
CA ASN A 644 -13.76 24.93 10.90
C ASN A 644 -14.85 23.83 10.86
N ALA A 645 -16.07 24.15 10.41
CA ALA A 645 -17.13 23.16 10.24
C ALA A 645 -16.73 22.07 9.24
N LEU A 646 -16.08 22.45 8.12
CA LEU A 646 -15.56 21.50 7.13
C LEU A 646 -14.47 20.60 7.73
N LEU A 647 -13.51 21.16 8.50
CA LEU A 647 -12.48 20.39 9.17
C LEU A 647 -13.09 19.36 10.13
N ARG A 648 -14.08 19.74 10.94
CA ARG A 648 -14.80 18.82 11.84
C ARG A 648 -15.56 17.72 11.08
N GLN A 649 -16.17 18.07 9.94
CA GLN A 649 -16.81 17.05 9.10
C GLN A 649 -15.80 16.06 8.52
N MET A 650 -14.62 16.54 8.10
CA MET A 650 -13.53 15.65 7.65
C MET A 650 -13.11 14.68 8.74
N GLU A 651 -12.91 15.16 9.98
CA GLU A 651 -12.50 14.33 11.11
C GLU A 651 -13.53 13.25 11.46
N ALA A 652 -14.82 13.52 11.22
CA ALA A 652 -15.92 12.60 11.48
C ALA A 652 -16.26 11.69 10.27
N THR A 653 -15.71 11.98 9.08
CA THR A 653 -16.04 11.23 7.85
C THR A 653 -14.96 10.19 7.55
N GLU A 654 -15.38 8.96 7.34
CA GLU A 654 -14.50 7.88 6.89
C GLU A 654 -13.76 8.27 5.60
N ARG A 655 -12.47 7.90 5.50
CA ARG A 655 -11.63 8.13 4.31
C ARG A 655 -11.54 9.58 3.85
N SER A 656 -11.86 10.54 4.71
CA SER A 656 -11.84 11.98 4.38
C SER A 656 -10.47 12.51 3.99
N ASP A 657 -9.43 11.76 4.27
CA ASP A 657 -8.05 12.07 3.92
C ASP A 657 -7.73 11.90 2.42
N GLN A 658 -8.69 11.41 1.64
CA GLN A 658 -8.54 11.20 0.20
C GLN A 658 -9.82 11.54 -0.55
N CYS A 659 -9.70 12.16 -1.73
CA CYS A 659 -10.82 12.37 -2.62
C CYS A 659 -11.22 11.07 -3.35
N ASN A 660 -12.34 11.12 -4.08
CA ASN A 660 -12.84 9.98 -4.86
C ASN A 660 -11.86 9.48 -5.93
N HIS A 661 -10.88 10.29 -6.31
CA HIS A 661 -9.84 9.98 -7.29
C HIS A 661 -8.51 9.52 -6.65
N GLY A 662 -8.49 9.26 -5.32
CA GLY A 662 -7.32 8.79 -4.58
C GLY A 662 -6.22 9.83 -4.34
N ARG A 663 -6.53 11.14 -4.50
CA ARG A 663 -5.61 12.22 -4.16
C ARG A 663 -5.81 12.61 -2.70
N PRO A 664 -4.73 12.96 -1.97
CA PRO A 664 -4.88 13.43 -0.60
C PRO A 664 -5.72 14.72 -0.56
N THR A 665 -6.65 14.79 0.38
CA THR A 665 -7.47 15.97 0.63
C THR A 665 -6.78 16.97 1.55
N TRP A 666 -5.78 16.53 2.31
CA TRP A 666 -4.99 17.39 3.19
C TRP A 666 -3.54 16.92 3.33
N ARG A 667 -2.68 17.83 3.79
CA ARG A 667 -1.27 17.58 4.08
C ARG A 667 -0.85 18.28 5.36
N GLN A 668 -0.04 17.61 6.18
CA GLN A 668 0.63 18.17 7.34
C GLN A 668 2.03 18.66 6.94
N ILE A 669 2.41 19.85 7.37
CA ILE A 669 3.77 20.39 7.29
C ILE A 669 4.19 20.64 8.74
N SER A 670 5.10 19.85 9.25
CA SER A 670 5.58 19.97 10.63
C SER A 670 6.38 21.26 10.86
N LEU A 671 6.42 21.72 12.11
CA LEU A 671 7.27 22.87 12.48
C LEU A 671 8.74 22.64 12.11
N ARG A 672 9.22 21.40 12.24
CA ARG A 672 10.60 21.04 11.85
C ARG A 672 10.85 21.19 10.35
N GLU A 673 9.87 20.82 9.51
CA GLU A 673 9.96 21.02 8.06
C GLU A 673 9.94 22.51 7.73
N LEU A 674 9.07 23.29 8.39
CA LEU A 674 9.05 24.73 8.25
C LEU A 674 10.38 25.37 8.68
N ASP A 675 10.94 24.98 9.81
CA ASP A 675 12.24 25.47 10.28
C ASP A 675 13.36 25.12 9.29
N THR A 676 13.31 23.94 8.68
CA THR A 676 14.27 23.52 7.65
C THR A 676 14.19 24.40 6.41
N LEU A 677 12.97 24.78 5.97
CA LEU A 677 12.77 25.71 4.84
C LEU A 677 13.41 27.08 5.08
N PHE A 678 13.42 27.55 6.33
CA PHE A 678 14.03 28.84 6.74
C PHE A 678 15.45 28.70 7.30
N MET A 679 16.05 27.48 7.16
CA MET A 679 17.40 27.18 7.67
C MET A 679 17.56 27.48 9.19
N ARG A 680 16.47 27.41 9.95
CA ARG A 680 16.49 27.51 11.41
C ARG A 680 16.92 26.17 11.99
N GLY A 681 17.85 26.18 12.95
CA GLY A 681 18.32 24.91 13.61
C GLY A 681 19.61 24.33 13.03
N ARG A 682 20.42 25.10 12.27
CA ARG A 682 21.80 24.76 11.91
C ARG A 682 22.79 25.38 12.88
#